data_72177cf5a6bf8c3219bfc8ceb80aff0d
#
_entry.id   72177cf5a6bf8c3219bfc8ceb80aff0d
#
_cell.length_a   1.000
_cell.length_b   1.000
_cell.length_c   1.000
_cell.angle_alpha   90.00
_cell.angle_beta   90.00
_cell.angle_gamma   90.00
#
_symmetry.space_group_name_H-M   'P 1'
#
loop_
_entity.id
_entity.type
_entity.pdbx_description
1 polymer ?
#
loop_
_entity_poly.entity_id
_entity_poly.type
_entity_poly.pdbx_seq_one_letter_code
_entity_poly.pdbx_strand_id
1 'polypeptide(L)'
;IITPSNLRKQWHQELSEKFFLPCLILESRSYNEAIKAGSFRPFEATDAIVICSYQFARNKAADVHAVPWDLVVIDEAHRLRNVYKPSNVIANTLKRALEHKQKLLLTATPLQNSLLELYGLVSFIDEHSFGDLKSFREQFANLSQERTFHVLRERLKPICHRTLRRQVTAYIPYTRRLPIVEEFTPAEGEDRLYQLVSDYLRRDNLQALPSGQRSLMTLVLRKLLASSTFAIAGALSSISARLQAKLRKHEAATSLEDDLGEDYEALDATAEEWAAEEALEPLTEADRKAIEAEIADLEEFARLATSIEHNAKGQALLKALHVAFAKAEELGGAQKAIIFTESRRTQAYLLRVLADSPYADGIVLFNGTNTDQRSREIYARWIERHKGSDRVTGSRTADMRSALVDYFREEGRIMIATEAGAEGINLQFCSLVVNYDLPWNPQRVEQRIGRCHRYGQKHDVVVVNFINRRNEADQRVYQLLSEKFRLFEGVFGASDEVLGAIESGVDFEKRIAAIYQQCRQTDEIRTAFDQLQLELSLEINEAMSQTRQKLLENFDDEVREKLKVRDEDAKVYLDRFEQLLMRVTSHELNGVADFHNTSSFTLAERPPWANGKEIPLGLYELPRRSGEAHLYRVNHPLGSAVVAR
;
A
#
# COMPACT_ATOMS: atom_id res chain seq x y z
N ILE A 1 -8.66 -7.01 14.95
CA ILE A 1 -8.08 -7.01 13.61
C ILE A 1 -6.61 -6.63 13.70
N ILE A 2 -5.73 -7.46 13.14
CA ILE A 2 -4.30 -7.18 13.01
C ILE A 2 -4.02 -6.89 11.54
N THR A 3 -3.44 -5.73 11.25
CA THR A 3 -3.26 -5.25 9.88
C THR A 3 -1.95 -4.44 9.77
N PRO A 4 -1.37 -4.22 8.59
CA PRO A 4 -0.32 -3.22 8.41
C PRO A 4 -0.70 -1.86 9.00
N SER A 5 0.28 -1.13 9.56
CA SER A 5 0.03 0.12 10.30
C SER A 5 -0.75 1.17 9.52
N ASN A 6 -0.54 1.22 8.22
CA ASN A 6 -1.17 2.12 7.26
C ASN A 6 -2.63 1.76 6.91
N LEU A 7 -3.04 0.49 7.05
CA LEU A 7 -4.40 0.03 6.76
C LEU A 7 -5.36 0.13 7.96
N ARG A 8 -4.86 0.39 9.18
CA ARG A 8 -5.69 0.47 10.41
C ARG A 8 -6.86 1.43 10.27
N LYS A 9 -6.61 2.61 9.69
CA LYS A 9 -7.63 3.65 9.49
C LYS A 9 -8.63 3.28 8.42
N GLN A 10 -8.18 2.60 7.36
CA GLN A 10 -9.08 2.09 6.32
C GLN A 10 -10.03 1.05 6.91
N TRP A 11 -9.53 0.09 7.69
CA TRP A 11 -10.37 -0.88 8.38
C TRP A 11 -11.38 -0.22 9.29
N HIS A 12 -10.94 0.76 10.10
CA HIS A 12 -11.81 1.53 10.97
C HIS A 12 -12.92 2.22 10.16
N GLN A 13 -12.55 2.94 9.10
CA GLN A 13 -13.50 3.68 8.27
C GLN A 13 -14.49 2.75 7.57
N GLU A 14 -14.02 1.69 6.93
CA GLU A 14 -14.89 0.72 6.24
C GLU A 14 -15.90 0.06 7.18
N LEU A 15 -15.46 -0.34 8.37
CA LEU A 15 -16.35 -0.98 9.35
C LEU A 15 -17.33 0.02 9.97
N SER A 16 -16.89 1.22 10.28
CA SER A 16 -17.75 2.24 10.87
C SER A 16 -18.76 2.81 9.87
N GLU A 17 -18.32 3.17 8.64
CA GLU A 17 -19.19 3.79 7.64
C GLU A 17 -20.12 2.81 6.93
N LYS A 18 -19.63 1.59 6.63
CA LYS A 18 -20.42 0.62 5.87
C LYS A 18 -21.19 -0.36 6.73
N PHE A 19 -20.68 -0.67 7.91
CA PHE A 19 -21.26 -1.69 8.79
C PHE A 19 -21.78 -1.12 10.11
N PHE A 20 -21.49 0.14 10.40
CA PHE A 20 -21.86 0.82 11.66
C PHE A 20 -21.41 0.07 12.91
N LEU A 21 -20.23 -0.55 12.79
CA LEU A 21 -19.63 -1.29 13.90
C LEU A 21 -18.71 -0.35 14.68
N PRO A 22 -18.81 -0.31 16.00
CA PRO A 22 -17.87 0.45 16.82
C PRO A 22 -16.47 -0.13 16.72
N CYS A 23 -15.49 0.71 16.47
CA CYS A 23 -14.10 0.34 16.27
C CYS A 23 -13.16 1.17 17.13
N LEU A 24 -12.12 0.54 17.64
CA LEU A 24 -11.07 1.16 18.43
C LEU A 24 -9.70 0.87 17.81
N ILE A 25 -8.97 1.91 17.42
CA ILE A 25 -7.58 1.77 16.99
C ILE A 25 -6.68 1.84 18.21
N LEU A 26 -6.00 0.73 18.51
CA LEU A 26 -4.96 0.68 19.53
C LEU A 26 -3.57 0.83 18.90
N GLU A 27 -2.88 1.84 19.38
CA GLU A 27 -1.47 2.14 19.09
C GLU A 27 -0.79 2.60 20.39
N SER A 28 0.52 2.80 20.39
CA SER A 28 1.27 3.16 21.59
C SER A 28 0.68 4.38 22.31
N ARG A 29 0.22 5.37 21.56
CA ARG A 29 -0.37 6.59 22.11
C ARG A 29 -1.73 6.32 22.77
N SER A 30 -2.70 5.78 22.02
CA SER A 30 -4.05 5.51 22.53
C SER A 30 -4.06 4.49 23.68
N TYR A 31 -3.16 3.50 23.62
CA TYR A 31 -2.96 2.54 24.70
C TYR A 31 -2.48 3.23 25.98
N ASN A 32 -1.45 4.07 25.90
CA ASN A 32 -0.91 4.79 27.05
C ASN A 32 -1.91 5.81 27.60
N GLU A 33 -2.70 6.46 26.76
CA GLU A 33 -3.79 7.36 27.17
C GLU A 33 -4.88 6.59 27.92
N ALA A 34 -5.27 5.40 27.45
CA ALA A 34 -6.23 4.54 28.12
C ALA A 34 -5.73 4.08 29.51
N ILE A 35 -4.45 3.68 29.61
CA ILE A 35 -3.83 3.32 30.91
C ILE A 35 -3.85 4.52 31.88
N LYS A 36 -3.48 5.72 31.40
CA LYS A 36 -3.53 6.96 32.20
C LYS A 36 -4.96 7.33 32.65
N ALA A 37 -5.95 7.00 31.82
CA ALA A 37 -7.36 7.18 32.14
C ALA A 37 -7.94 6.11 33.08
N GLY A 38 -7.11 5.15 33.56
CA GLY A 38 -7.51 4.11 34.50
C GLY A 38 -7.94 2.78 33.91
N SER A 39 -7.83 2.61 32.57
CA SER A 39 -8.07 1.30 31.95
C SER A 39 -6.83 0.43 32.11
N PHE A 40 -6.91 -0.62 32.92
CA PHE A 40 -5.79 -1.56 33.12
C PHE A 40 -5.61 -2.55 31.96
N ARG A 41 -6.61 -2.69 31.07
CA ARG A 41 -6.64 -3.66 29.97
C ARG A 41 -7.27 -3.06 28.70
N PRO A 42 -6.56 -2.18 27.99
CA PRO A 42 -7.12 -1.51 26.82
C PRO A 42 -7.55 -2.45 25.67
N PHE A 43 -7.02 -3.69 25.62
CA PHE A 43 -7.46 -4.69 24.64
C PHE A 43 -8.81 -5.35 25.01
N GLU A 44 -9.27 -5.29 26.25
CA GLU A 44 -10.56 -5.85 26.69
C GLU A 44 -11.73 -4.89 26.40
N ALA A 45 -11.77 -4.29 25.22
CA ALA A 45 -12.92 -3.49 24.79
C ALA A 45 -14.06 -4.43 24.40
N THR A 46 -15.12 -4.49 25.21
CA THR A 46 -16.26 -5.40 25.00
C THR A 46 -17.21 -4.92 23.91
N ASP A 47 -17.22 -3.60 23.64
CA ASP A 47 -18.23 -2.97 22.80
C ASP A 47 -17.67 -2.47 21.48
N ALA A 48 -16.41 -2.77 21.17
CA ALA A 48 -15.75 -2.30 19.94
C ALA A 48 -14.80 -3.34 19.34
N ILE A 49 -14.68 -3.31 18.03
CA ILE A 49 -13.68 -4.07 17.29
C ILE A 49 -12.31 -3.40 17.47
N VAL A 50 -11.37 -4.12 18.07
CA VAL A 50 -10.00 -3.63 18.26
C VAL A 50 -9.20 -3.79 16.99
N ILE A 51 -8.56 -2.72 16.52
CA ILE A 51 -7.72 -2.69 15.33
C ILE A 51 -6.31 -2.26 15.74
N CYS A 52 -5.28 -3.06 15.42
CA CYS A 52 -3.89 -2.74 15.74
C CYS A 52 -2.92 -3.20 14.64
N SER A 53 -1.67 -2.73 14.72
CA SER A 53 -0.62 -3.17 13.79
C SER A 53 0.04 -4.46 14.24
N TYR A 54 0.70 -5.17 13.30
CA TYR A 54 1.51 -6.36 13.60
C TYR A 54 2.56 -6.11 14.69
N GLN A 55 3.29 -5.01 14.56
CA GLN A 55 4.35 -4.65 15.50
C GLN A 55 3.78 -4.33 16.87
N PHE A 56 2.67 -3.59 16.94
CA PHE A 56 2.02 -3.27 18.20
C PHE A 56 1.46 -4.53 18.87
N ALA A 57 0.78 -5.40 18.12
CA ALA A 57 0.29 -6.69 18.64
C ALA A 57 1.42 -7.59 19.15
N ARG A 58 2.56 -7.64 18.43
CA ARG A 58 3.76 -8.36 18.89
C ARG A 58 4.30 -7.77 20.19
N ASN A 59 4.44 -6.44 20.27
CA ASN A 59 5.01 -5.77 21.46
C ASN A 59 4.09 -5.91 22.69
N LYS A 60 2.80 -6.14 22.47
CA LYS A 60 1.77 -6.34 23.49
C LYS A 60 1.22 -7.78 23.48
N ALA A 61 2.06 -8.74 23.09
CA ALA A 61 1.64 -10.14 22.93
C ALA A 61 1.00 -10.75 24.19
N ALA A 62 1.46 -10.38 25.38
CA ALA A 62 0.89 -10.84 26.63
C ALA A 62 -0.55 -10.32 26.84
N ASP A 63 -0.79 -9.04 26.53
CA ASP A 63 -2.11 -8.42 26.60
C ASP A 63 -3.05 -9.02 25.56
N VAL A 64 -2.56 -9.24 24.32
CA VAL A 64 -3.30 -9.89 23.25
C VAL A 64 -3.69 -11.32 23.61
N HIS A 65 -2.77 -12.08 24.24
CA HIS A 65 -3.04 -13.45 24.69
C HIS A 65 -4.10 -13.52 25.79
N ALA A 66 -4.11 -12.57 26.70
CA ALA A 66 -4.99 -12.55 27.86
C ALA A 66 -6.48 -12.36 27.50
N VAL A 67 -6.78 -11.77 26.34
CA VAL A 67 -8.17 -11.51 25.91
C VAL A 67 -8.79 -12.76 25.27
N PRO A 68 -10.02 -13.15 25.66
CA PRO A 68 -10.74 -14.26 25.05
C PRO A 68 -11.41 -13.85 23.72
N TRP A 69 -10.59 -13.57 22.70
CA TRP A 69 -11.07 -13.19 21.38
C TRP A 69 -12.01 -14.23 20.75
N ASP A 70 -13.17 -13.81 20.28
CA ASP A 70 -14.10 -14.65 19.49
C ASP A 70 -13.56 -14.89 18.09
N LEU A 71 -12.97 -13.86 17.48
CA LEU A 71 -12.37 -13.95 16.15
C LEU A 71 -11.19 -12.97 16.03
N VAL A 72 -10.09 -13.44 15.47
CA VAL A 72 -8.94 -12.61 15.09
C VAL A 72 -8.81 -12.58 13.58
N VAL A 73 -9.00 -11.42 12.98
CA VAL A 73 -8.80 -11.18 11.56
C VAL A 73 -7.39 -10.62 11.34
N ILE A 74 -6.64 -11.23 10.44
CA ILE A 74 -5.28 -10.82 10.11
C ILE A 74 -5.21 -10.50 8.62
N ASP A 75 -5.03 -9.22 8.32
CA ASP A 75 -4.96 -8.72 6.95
C ASP A 75 -3.50 -8.68 6.45
N GLU A 76 -3.30 -8.87 5.15
CA GLU A 76 -1.99 -9.06 4.52
C GLU A 76 -1.17 -10.19 5.20
N ALA A 77 -1.86 -11.29 5.48
CA ALA A 77 -1.32 -12.43 6.23
C ALA A 77 -0.13 -13.12 5.58
N HIS A 78 0.23 -12.80 4.33
CA HIS A 78 1.46 -13.26 3.68
C HIS A 78 2.72 -12.94 4.51
N ARG A 79 2.69 -11.93 5.39
CA ARG A 79 3.76 -11.62 6.34
C ARG A 79 4.03 -12.75 7.36
N LEU A 80 3.05 -13.64 7.58
CA LEU A 80 3.15 -14.77 8.50
C LEU A 80 3.57 -16.09 7.84
N ARG A 81 3.67 -16.15 6.51
CA ARG A 81 3.94 -17.37 5.73
C ARG A 81 5.20 -18.12 6.17
N ASN A 82 6.22 -17.42 6.63
CA ASN A 82 7.49 -17.99 7.10
C ASN A 82 7.51 -18.26 8.62
N VAL A 83 6.36 -18.48 9.26
CA VAL A 83 6.28 -18.76 10.71
C VAL A 83 7.05 -20.01 11.14
N TYR A 84 7.32 -20.94 10.24
CA TYR A 84 8.16 -22.11 10.48
C TYR A 84 9.67 -21.77 10.59
N LYS A 85 10.10 -20.55 10.23
CA LYS A 85 11.47 -20.07 10.41
C LYS A 85 11.60 -19.40 11.78
N PRO A 86 12.56 -19.81 12.64
CA PRO A 86 12.79 -19.16 13.94
C PRO A 86 13.09 -17.66 13.85
N SER A 87 13.69 -17.23 12.74
CA SER A 87 14.04 -15.83 12.47
C SER A 87 12.82 -14.91 12.30
N ASN A 88 11.65 -15.45 11.97
CA ASN A 88 10.43 -14.63 11.89
C ASN A 88 9.82 -14.42 13.29
N VAL A 89 10.42 -13.51 14.05
CA VAL A 89 10.04 -13.23 15.44
C VAL A 89 8.60 -12.75 15.56
N ILE A 90 8.14 -11.90 14.64
CA ILE A 90 6.76 -11.35 14.66
C ILE A 90 5.75 -12.49 14.50
N ALA A 91 5.90 -13.32 13.48
CA ALA A 91 4.97 -14.41 13.20
C ALA A 91 4.96 -15.44 14.35
N ASN A 92 6.13 -15.80 14.87
CA ASN A 92 6.25 -16.76 15.98
C ASN A 92 5.64 -16.24 17.28
N THR A 93 5.83 -14.95 17.59
CA THR A 93 5.24 -14.32 18.79
C THR A 93 3.73 -14.25 18.67
N LEU A 94 3.20 -13.81 17.52
CA LEU A 94 1.77 -13.73 17.29
C LEU A 94 1.11 -15.11 17.26
N LYS A 95 1.78 -16.12 16.67
CA LYS A 95 1.27 -17.51 16.70
C LYS A 95 1.02 -18.00 18.11
N ARG A 96 1.98 -17.79 19.03
CA ARG A 96 1.83 -18.15 20.46
C ARG A 96 0.75 -17.31 21.17
N ALA A 97 0.72 -16.00 20.91
CA ALA A 97 -0.25 -15.12 21.54
C ALA A 97 -1.70 -15.42 21.13
N LEU A 98 -1.89 -15.95 19.93
CA LEU A 98 -3.20 -16.27 19.34
C LEU A 98 -3.50 -17.77 19.32
N GLU A 99 -2.75 -18.57 20.07
CA GLU A 99 -3.00 -20.00 20.22
C GLU A 99 -4.45 -20.24 20.70
N HIS A 100 -5.11 -21.23 20.15
CA HIS A 100 -6.51 -21.61 20.42
C HIS A 100 -7.58 -20.53 20.13
N LYS A 101 -7.23 -19.40 19.49
CA LYS A 101 -8.21 -18.41 19.03
C LYS A 101 -8.68 -18.74 17.61
N GLN A 102 -9.94 -18.44 17.30
CA GLN A 102 -10.41 -18.50 15.91
C GLN A 102 -9.73 -17.41 15.07
N LYS A 103 -9.23 -17.78 13.90
CA LYS A 103 -8.45 -16.89 13.05
C LYS A 103 -8.99 -16.88 11.62
N LEU A 104 -9.02 -15.69 11.03
CA LEU A 104 -9.28 -15.47 9.61
C LEU A 104 -8.09 -14.74 9.02
N LEU A 105 -7.39 -15.39 8.10
CA LEU A 105 -6.25 -14.80 7.38
C LEU A 105 -6.71 -14.28 6.01
N LEU A 106 -6.44 -13.01 5.73
CA LEU A 106 -6.72 -12.37 4.45
C LEU A 106 -5.39 -12.10 3.74
N THR A 107 -5.25 -12.58 2.51
CA THR A 107 -4.05 -12.34 1.71
C THR A 107 -4.35 -12.48 0.22
N ALA A 108 -3.71 -11.64 -0.60
CA ALA A 108 -3.74 -11.78 -2.05
C ALA A 108 -2.83 -12.92 -2.55
N THR A 109 -1.79 -13.27 -1.78
CA THR A 109 -0.72 -14.18 -2.19
C THR A 109 -0.45 -15.26 -1.14
N PRO A 110 -1.33 -16.26 -0.99
CA PRO A 110 -1.17 -17.31 0.02
C PRO A 110 0.00 -18.24 -0.26
N LEU A 111 0.43 -18.33 -1.50
CA LEU A 111 1.51 -19.20 -1.98
C LEU A 111 2.33 -18.43 -3.02
N GLN A 112 3.60 -18.18 -2.74
CA GLN A 112 4.51 -17.51 -3.69
C GLN A 112 5.60 -18.45 -4.20
N ASN A 113 6.44 -18.98 -3.33
CA ASN A 113 7.69 -19.62 -3.73
C ASN A 113 7.76 -21.09 -3.35
N SER A 114 7.12 -21.45 -2.26
CA SER A 114 7.27 -22.77 -1.68
C SER A 114 5.98 -23.20 -1.00
N LEU A 115 5.66 -24.49 -1.14
CA LEU A 115 4.58 -25.11 -0.35
C LEU A 115 4.75 -24.93 1.17
N LEU A 116 5.98 -24.66 1.63
CA LEU A 116 6.25 -24.37 3.03
C LEU A 116 5.62 -23.06 3.48
N GLU A 117 5.43 -22.11 2.58
CA GLU A 117 4.70 -20.87 2.88
C GLU A 117 3.23 -21.14 3.16
N LEU A 118 2.62 -22.00 2.34
CA LEU A 118 1.26 -22.48 2.55
C LEU A 118 1.15 -23.27 3.86
N TYR A 119 2.12 -24.16 4.12
CA TYR A 119 2.23 -24.83 5.41
C TYR A 119 2.29 -23.83 6.56
N GLY A 120 3.10 -22.78 6.44
CA GLY A 120 3.23 -21.73 7.45
C GLY A 120 1.89 -21.05 7.75
N LEU A 121 1.17 -20.59 6.73
CA LEU A 121 -0.14 -19.95 6.88
C LEU A 121 -1.19 -20.91 7.47
N VAL A 122 -1.26 -22.14 6.98
CA VAL A 122 -2.20 -23.13 7.50
C VAL A 122 -1.88 -23.52 8.93
N SER A 123 -0.59 -23.71 9.27
CA SER A 123 -0.17 -23.99 10.64
C SER A 123 -0.40 -22.84 11.61
N PHE A 124 -0.56 -21.62 11.12
CA PHE A 124 -0.95 -20.47 11.92
C PHE A 124 -2.45 -20.52 12.29
N ILE A 125 -3.29 -21.01 11.38
CA ILE A 125 -4.73 -21.22 11.63
C ILE A 125 -4.93 -22.45 12.51
N ASP A 126 -4.42 -23.59 12.07
CA ASP A 126 -4.54 -24.89 12.73
C ASP A 126 -3.28 -25.74 12.50
N GLU A 127 -2.60 -26.09 13.58
CA GLU A 127 -1.35 -26.88 13.55
C GLU A 127 -1.56 -28.34 13.13
N HIS A 128 -2.79 -28.84 13.30
CA HIS A 128 -3.09 -30.25 13.03
C HIS A 128 -3.46 -30.54 11.58
N SER A 129 -3.87 -29.54 10.82
CA SER A 129 -4.32 -29.73 9.41
C SER A 129 -3.28 -30.38 8.52
N PHE A 130 -2.00 -30.05 8.70
CA PHE A 130 -0.89 -30.58 7.90
C PHE A 130 0.11 -31.43 8.69
N GLY A 131 -0.05 -31.52 10.02
CA GLY A 131 0.91 -32.15 10.90
C GLY A 131 2.20 -31.34 11.06
N ASP A 132 3.29 -32.01 11.47
CA ASP A 132 4.57 -31.34 11.62
C ASP A 132 5.27 -31.04 10.27
N LEU A 133 6.23 -30.12 10.31
CA LEU A 133 6.95 -29.65 9.12
C LEU A 133 7.71 -30.76 8.39
N LYS A 134 8.24 -31.76 9.13
CA LYS A 134 8.99 -32.87 8.54
C LYS A 134 8.07 -33.78 7.77
N SER A 135 6.96 -34.18 8.38
CA SER A 135 5.91 -34.99 7.75
C SER A 135 5.33 -34.31 6.52
N PHE A 136 5.08 -32.98 6.59
CA PHE A 136 4.61 -32.23 5.44
C PHE A 136 5.62 -32.23 4.29
N ARG A 137 6.91 -32.01 4.56
CA ARG A 137 7.97 -32.08 3.55
C ARG A 137 8.04 -33.46 2.90
N GLU A 138 8.02 -34.52 3.68
CA GLU A 138 8.08 -35.89 3.18
C GLU A 138 6.85 -36.23 2.33
N GLN A 139 5.65 -35.85 2.73
CA GLN A 139 4.42 -36.12 2.01
C GLN A 139 4.28 -35.32 0.71
N PHE A 140 4.71 -34.07 0.70
CA PHE A 140 4.46 -33.14 -0.40
C PHE A 140 5.74 -32.69 -1.14
N ALA A 141 6.87 -33.37 -0.93
CA ALA A 141 8.13 -33.08 -1.64
C ALA A 141 8.01 -33.26 -3.17
N ASN A 142 7.14 -34.13 -3.62
CA ASN A 142 6.95 -34.43 -5.03
C ASN A 142 5.48 -34.30 -5.46
N LEU A 143 5.11 -33.07 -5.89
CA LEU A 143 3.76 -32.75 -6.37
C LEU A 143 3.50 -33.19 -7.83
N SER A 144 4.47 -33.77 -8.52
CA SER A 144 4.27 -34.30 -9.87
C SER A 144 3.33 -35.50 -9.87
N GLN A 145 3.13 -36.13 -8.72
CA GLN A 145 2.19 -37.23 -8.56
C GLN A 145 0.77 -36.70 -8.32
N GLU A 146 -0.13 -37.00 -9.21
CA GLU A 146 -1.54 -36.57 -9.18
C GLU A 146 -2.26 -36.94 -7.88
N ARG A 147 -1.92 -38.07 -7.29
CA ARG A 147 -2.46 -38.56 -6.00
C ARG A 147 -2.05 -37.63 -4.83
N THR A 148 -0.79 -37.24 -4.77
CA THR A 148 -0.25 -36.33 -3.73
C THR A 148 -0.91 -34.96 -3.81
N PHE A 149 -1.10 -34.50 -5.04
CA PHE A 149 -1.78 -33.24 -5.33
C PHE A 149 -3.24 -33.26 -4.88
N HIS A 150 -3.97 -34.32 -5.19
CA HIS A 150 -5.37 -34.46 -4.77
C HIS A 150 -5.51 -34.46 -3.24
N VAL A 151 -4.63 -35.16 -2.53
CA VAL A 151 -4.63 -35.18 -1.05
C VAL A 151 -4.41 -33.77 -0.46
N LEU A 152 -3.46 -33.01 -1.00
CA LEU A 152 -3.20 -31.65 -0.54
C LEU A 152 -4.41 -30.75 -0.78
N ARG A 153 -5.03 -30.86 -1.94
CA ARG A 153 -6.23 -30.11 -2.31
C ARG A 153 -7.39 -30.37 -1.37
N GLU A 154 -7.69 -31.63 -1.09
CA GLU A 154 -8.78 -32.03 -0.20
C GLU A 154 -8.56 -31.50 1.25
N ARG A 155 -7.31 -31.45 1.71
CA ARG A 155 -6.98 -30.86 3.02
C ARG A 155 -7.11 -29.34 3.05
N LEU A 156 -6.88 -28.66 1.93
CA LEU A 156 -7.01 -27.22 1.82
C LEU A 156 -8.47 -26.75 1.67
N LYS A 157 -9.30 -27.54 1.02
CA LYS A 157 -10.68 -27.20 0.68
C LYS A 157 -11.53 -26.65 1.85
N PRO A 158 -11.46 -27.18 3.09
CA PRO A 158 -12.22 -26.66 4.22
C PRO A 158 -11.68 -25.35 4.82
N ILE A 159 -10.42 -25.01 4.55
CA ILE A 159 -9.70 -23.89 5.22
C ILE A 159 -9.27 -22.78 4.31
N CYS A 160 -9.28 -22.96 2.99
CA CYS A 160 -8.83 -21.97 2.02
C CYS A 160 -9.93 -21.69 0.99
N HIS A 161 -10.27 -20.39 0.85
CA HIS A 161 -11.16 -19.90 -0.20
C HIS A 161 -10.40 -18.88 -1.04
N ARG A 162 -10.44 -19.02 -2.36
CA ARG A 162 -9.78 -18.10 -3.29
C ARG A 162 -10.69 -17.79 -4.46
N THR A 163 -10.69 -16.51 -4.87
CA THR A 163 -11.36 -16.04 -6.08
C THR A 163 -10.35 -15.32 -6.96
N LEU A 164 -10.21 -15.71 -8.22
CA LEU A 164 -9.32 -15.05 -9.17
C LEU A 164 -10.06 -13.95 -9.94
N ARG A 165 -9.40 -12.82 -10.18
CA ARG A 165 -9.96 -11.70 -10.96
C ARG A 165 -10.46 -12.16 -12.34
N ARG A 166 -9.73 -13.03 -13.04
CA ARG A 166 -10.13 -13.54 -14.37
C ARG A 166 -11.45 -14.31 -14.37
N GLN A 167 -11.85 -14.88 -13.25
CA GLN A 167 -13.10 -15.64 -13.14
C GLN A 167 -14.32 -14.75 -12.96
N VAL A 168 -14.12 -13.54 -12.47
CA VAL A 168 -15.19 -12.56 -12.30
C VAL A 168 -15.34 -11.60 -13.48
N THR A 169 -14.44 -11.64 -14.48
CA THR A 169 -14.52 -10.79 -15.69
C THR A 169 -15.78 -11.00 -16.51
N ALA A 170 -16.35 -12.19 -16.49
CA ALA A 170 -17.63 -12.45 -17.17
C ALA A 170 -18.81 -11.67 -16.55
N TYR A 171 -18.67 -11.27 -15.29
CA TYR A 171 -19.71 -10.60 -14.50
C TYR A 171 -19.39 -9.15 -14.19
N ILE A 172 -18.09 -8.80 -14.21
CA ILE A 172 -17.60 -7.48 -13.82
C ILE A 172 -16.76 -6.93 -14.97
N PRO A 173 -17.20 -5.85 -15.64
CA PRO A 173 -16.40 -5.20 -16.67
C PRO A 173 -15.18 -4.54 -16.02
N TYR A 174 -13.98 -4.94 -16.43
CA TYR A 174 -12.74 -4.28 -16.09
C TYR A 174 -12.23 -3.48 -17.29
N THR A 175 -11.68 -2.32 -17.03
CA THR A 175 -11.03 -1.46 -18.01
C THR A 175 -9.61 -1.93 -18.31
N ARG A 176 -8.96 -1.36 -19.32
CA ARG A 176 -7.59 -1.70 -19.73
C ARG A 176 -6.60 -0.72 -19.13
N ARG A 177 -5.34 -1.12 -19.11
CA ARG A 177 -4.19 -0.26 -18.84
C ARG A 177 -3.53 0.11 -20.15
N LEU A 178 -3.20 1.38 -20.31
CA LEU A 178 -2.57 1.94 -21.52
C LEU A 178 -1.27 2.63 -21.11
N PRO A 179 -0.10 2.04 -21.40
CA PRO A 179 1.17 2.63 -21.01
C PRO A 179 1.54 3.82 -21.90
N ILE A 180 2.10 4.85 -21.28
CA ILE A 180 2.84 5.94 -21.90
C ILE A 180 4.23 5.94 -21.29
N VAL A 181 5.24 5.90 -22.14
CA VAL A 181 6.65 5.98 -21.73
C VAL A 181 7.20 7.33 -22.17
N GLU A 182 7.64 8.12 -21.21
CA GLU A 182 8.34 9.37 -21.49
C GLU A 182 9.83 9.17 -21.22
N GLU A 183 10.62 9.21 -22.26
CA GLU A 183 12.06 9.12 -22.19
C GLU A 183 12.69 10.51 -22.03
N PHE A 184 13.63 10.64 -21.11
CA PHE A 184 14.36 11.89 -20.91
C PHE A 184 15.88 11.66 -20.88
N THR A 185 16.62 12.71 -21.20
CA THR A 185 18.09 12.73 -21.12
C THR A 185 18.48 13.73 -20.04
N PRO A 186 19.21 13.32 -18.99
CA PRO A 186 19.67 14.23 -17.95
C PRO A 186 20.57 15.33 -18.53
N ALA A 187 20.55 16.50 -17.91
CA ALA A 187 21.52 17.55 -18.19
C ALA A 187 22.91 17.12 -17.72
N GLU A 188 23.95 17.78 -18.23
CA GLU A 188 25.36 17.44 -17.90
C GLU A 188 25.63 17.48 -16.39
N GLY A 189 25.08 18.47 -15.67
CA GLY A 189 25.20 18.57 -14.22
C GLY A 189 24.51 17.44 -13.47
N GLU A 190 23.34 17.00 -13.93
CA GLU A 190 22.60 15.87 -13.35
C GLU A 190 23.38 14.55 -13.56
N ASP A 191 23.93 14.36 -14.75
CA ASP A 191 24.71 13.17 -15.11
C ASP A 191 26.01 13.10 -14.27
N ARG A 192 26.72 14.23 -14.14
CA ARG A 192 27.89 14.34 -13.29
C ARG A 192 27.59 14.02 -11.82
N LEU A 193 26.49 14.58 -11.28
CA LEU A 193 26.05 14.29 -9.91
C LEU A 193 25.75 12.80 -9.74
N TYR A 194 25.06 12.19 -10.72
CA TYR A 194 24.74 10.77 -10.70
C TYR A 194 26.01 9.91 -10.65
N GLN A 195 27.03 10.24 -11.43
CA GLN A 195 28.31 9.51 -11.45
C GLN A 195 29.04 9.66 -10.12
N LEU A 196 29.19 10.89 -9.60
CA LEU A 196 29.90 11.16 -8.35
C LEU A 196 29.26 10.42 -7.16
N VAL A 197 27.94 10.51 -7.01
CA VAL A 197 27.22 9.83 -5.92
C VAL A 197 27.26 8.31 -6.12
N SER A 198 27.17 7.81 -7.36
CA SER A 198 27.27 6.38 -7.64
C SER A 198 28.64 5.82 -7.30
N ASP A 199 29.72 6.54 -7.61
CA ASP A 199 31.09 6.14 -7.27
C ASP A 199 31.34 6.20 -5.77
N TYR A 200 30.80 7.19 -5.09
CA TYR A 200 30.81 7.26 -3.63
C TYR A 200 30.12 6.03 -2.99
N LEU A 201 28.90 5.69 -3.41
CA LEU A 201 28.15 4.56 -2.87
C LEU A 201 28.80 3.18 -3.13
N ARG A 202 29.73 3.09 -4.08
CA ARG A 202 30.48 1.87 -4.39
C ARG A 202 31.74 1.66 -3.52
N ARG A 203 32.18 2.66 -2.75
CA ARG A 203 33.35 2.55 -1.89
C ARG A 203 33.17 1.48 -0.80
N ASP A 204 34.18 0.69 -0.52
CA ASP A 204 34.09 -0.44 0.41
C ASP A 204 33.93 -0.01 1.88
N ASN A 205 34.54 1.12 2.28
CA ASN A 205 34.57 1.60 3.66
C ASN A 205 33.90 2.96 3.82
N LEU A 206 32.55 2.99 3.82
CA LEU A 206 31.81 4.20 4.09
C LEU A 206 31.50 4.32 5.58
N GLN A 207 31.93 5.41 6.21
CA GLN A 207 31.68 5.73 7.61
C GLN A 207 30.25 6.24 7.85
N ALA A 208 29.62 6.75 6.80
CA ALA A 208 28.25 7.25 6.82
C ALA A 208 27.21 6.13 6.84
N LEU A 209 27.52 4.99 6.24
CA LEU A 209 26.58 3.90 6.08
C LEU A 209 26.97 2.72 6.97
N PRO A 210 26.20 2.40 8.00
CA PRO A 210 26.44 1.26 8.88
C PRO A 210 26.52 -0.04 8.10
N SER A 211 27.45 -0.93 8.47
CA SER A 211 27.71 -2.18 7.73
C SER A 211 26.47 -3.09 7.63
N GLY A 212 25.66 -3.13 8.68
CA GLY A 212 24.43 -3.93 8.73
C GLY A 212 23.29 -3.40 7.85
N GLN A 213 23.23 -2.09 7.60
CA GLN A 213 22.15 -1.44 6.83
C GLN A 213 22.63 -0.87 5.49
N ARG A 214 23.91 -1.07 5.15
CA ARG A 214 24.54 -0.46 3.99
C ARG A 214 23.79 -0.70 2.68
N SER A 215 23.35 -1.93 2.45
CA SER A 215 22.64 -2.29 1.22
C SER A 215 21.30 -1.55 1.08
N LEU A 216 20.56 -1.44 2.19
CA LEU A 216 19.29 -0.71 2.24
C LEU A 216 19.50 0.79 2.00
N MET A 217 20.45 1.40 2.72
CA MET A 217 20.73 2.83 2.60
C MET A 217 21.26 3.19 1.21
N THR A 218 22.10 2.33 0.61
CA THR A 218 22.55 2.50 -0.78
C THR A 218 21.36 2.45 -1.75
N LEU A 219 20.41 1.53 -1.57
CA LEU A 219 19.19 1.46 -2.37
C LEU A 219 18.38 2.76 -2.26
N VAL A 220 18.15 3.23 -1.03
CA VAL A 220 17.36 4.46 -0.78
C VAL A 220 18.03 5.67 -1.44
N LEU A 221 19.35 5.85 -1.24
CA LEU A 221 20.09 6.96 -1.83
C LEU A 221 20.09 6.93 -3.37
N ARG A 222 20.17 5.74 -3.98
CA ARG A 222 20.01 5.60 -5.44
C ARG A 222 18.62 5.96 -5.93
N LYS A 223 17.59 5.57 -5.21
CA LYS A 223 16.21 5.94 -5.53
C LYS A 223 15.99 7.45 -5.41
N LEU A 224 16.51 8.08 -4.35
CA LEU A 224 16.45 9.53 -4.18
C LEU A 224 17.20 10.26 -5.30
N LEU A 225 18.38 9.75 -5.70
CA LEU A 225 19.17 10.28 -6.80
C LEU A 225 18.43 10.18 -8.15
N ALA A 226 17.72 9.09 -8.40
CA ALA A 226 16.90 8.89 -9.61
C ALA A 226 15.59 9.68 -9.57
N SER A 227 15.14 10.10 -8.38
CA SER A 227 13.91 10.86 -8.18
C SER A 227 14.11 12.34 -8.52
N SER A 228 14.93 13.06 -7.76
CA SER A 228 15.25 14.46 -8.04
C SER A 228 16.56 14.89 -7.37
N THR A 229 17.20 15.95 -7.92
CA THR A 229 18.40 16.56 -7.30
C THR A 229 18.07 17.15 -5.92
N PHE A 230 16.85 17.61 -5.69
CA PHE A 230 16.38 18.12 -4.39
C PHE A 230 16.29 17.02 -3.33
N ALA A 231 15.81 15.84 -3.70
CA ALA A 231 15.70 14.73 -2.77
C ALA A 231 17.09 14.25 -2.32
N ILE A 232 18.00 14.05 -3.27
CA ILE A 232 19.35 13.58 -2.94
C ILE A 232 20.17 14.64 -2.21
N ALA A 233 20.06 15.94 -2.55
CA ALA A 233 20.74 17.03 -1.85
C ALA A 233 20.39 17.04 -0.35
N GLY A 234 19.12 16.87 -0.03
CA GLY A 234 18.68 16.79 1.34
C GLY A 234 19.24 15.60 2.09
N ALA A 235 19.20 14.41 1.50
CA ALA A 235 19.74 13.20 2.10
C ALA A 235 21.27 13.32 2.33
N LEU A 236 22.01 13.83 1.36
CA LEU A 236 23.47 14.04 1.49
C LEU A 236 23.81 15.04 2.60
N SER A 237 23.02 16.12 2.73
CA SER A 237 23.18 17.11 3.79
C SER A 237 22.89 16.52 5.18
N SER A 238 21.84 15.71 5.32
CA SER A 238 21.50 15.02 6.57
C SER A 238 22.62 14.04 6.98
N ILE A 239 23.14 13.27 6.03
CA ILE A 239 24.26 12.33 6.27
C ILE A 239 25.52 13.10 6.69
N SER A 240 25.87 14.20 6.02
CA SER A 240 27.03 15.05 6.37
C SER A 240 26.89 15.59 7.80
N ALA A 241 25.71 16.15 8.16
CA ALA A 241 25.45 16.66 9.49
C ALA A 241 25.62 15.58 10.58
N ARG A 242 25.14 14.34 10.32
CA ARG A 242 25.32 13.20 11.22
C ARG A 242 26.79 12.82 11.41
N LEU A 243 27.58 12.79 10.34
CA LEU A 243 29.02 12.51 10.42
C LEU A 243 29.75 13.61 11.21
N GLN A 244 29.38 14.88 11.04
CA GLN A 244 29.90 15.99 11.82
C GLN A 244 29.56 15.84 13.31
N ALA A 245 28.33 15.43 13.66
CA ALA A 245 27.92 15.17 15.03
C ALA A 245 28.74 14.01 15.64
N LYS A 246 28.96 12.93 14.86
CA LYS A 246 29.82 11.80 15.25
C LYS A 246 31.25 12.22 15.58
N LEU A 247 31.83 13.19 14.85
CA LEU A 247 33.17 13.75 15.12
C LEU A 247 33.21 14.61 16.38
N ARG A 248 32.15 15.38 16.67
CA ARG A 248 32.12 16.31 17.80
C ARG A 248 31.95 15.65 19.18
N LYS A 249 31.71 14.35 19.23
CA LYS A 249 31.60 13.54 20.46
C LYS A 249 30.72 14.17 21.53
N HIS A 250 29.44 14.17 21.51
CA HIS A 250 28.74 14.32 22.82
C HIS A 250 27.22 14.16 22.78
N GLU A 251 26.61 13.93 21.63
CA GLU A 251 25.18 13.69 21.56
C GLU A 251 24.89 12.32 20.94
N ALA A 252 23.93 11.60 21.51
CA ALA A 252 23.40 10.40 20.89
C ALA A 252 22.87 10.80 19.51
N ALA A 253 23.59 10.42 18.44
CA ALA A 253 23.17 10.68 17.09
C ALA A 253 21.80 10.01 16.87
N THR A 254 20.84 10.75 16.34
CA THR A 254 19.61 10.18 15.77
C THR A 254 19.96 9.05 14.81
N SER A 255 19.13 8.04 14.72
CA SER A 255 19.41 6.95 13.79
C SER A 255 19.37 7.50 12.35
N LEU A 256 20.18 6.93 11.45
CA LEU A 256 20.13 7.31 10.04
C LEU A 256 18.74 7.04 9.44
N GLU A 257 18.05 6.05 9.97
CA GLU A 257 16.67 5.71 9.63
C GLU A 257 15.70 6.85 9.98
N ASP A 258 15.85 7.45 11.16
CA ASP A 258 15.01 8.58 11.57
C ASP A 258 15.21 9.81 10.65
N ASP A 259 16.48 10.11 10.29
CA ASP A 259 16.82 11.26 9.45
C ASP A 259 16.32 11.10 7.99
N LEU A 260 16.41 9.90 7.44
CA LEU A 260 15.95 9.58 6.08
C LEU A 260 14.47 9.20 6.02
N GLY A 261 13.88 8.72 7.13
CA GLY A 261 12.48 8.30 7.21
C GLY A 261 11.50 9.45 6.99
N GLU A 262 11.88 10.68 7.35
CA GLU A 262 11.08 11.86 7.02
C GLU A 262 11.04 12.15 5.51
N ASP A 263 12.10 11.84 4.79
CA ASP A 263 12.22 12.07 3.36
C ASP A 263 11.71 10.90 2.52
N TYR A 264 11.93 9.68 2.99
CA TYR A 264 11.52 8.44 2.34
C TYR A 264 10.57 7.65 3.24
N GLU A 265 9.28 7.96 3.14
CA GLU A 265 8.22 7.41 4.03
C GLU A 265 8.08 5.88 4.00
N ALA A 266 8.58 5.22 2.96
CA ALA A 266 8.59 3.76 2.87
C ALA A 266 9.78 3.10 3.59
N LEU A 267 10.68 3.90 4.21
CA LEU A 267 11.91 3.38 4.83
C LEU A 267 11.62 2.39 5.95
N ASP A 268 10.69 2.72 6.85
CA ASP A 268 10.34 1.85 7.99
C ASP A 268 9.82 0.48 7.53
N ALA A 269 8.94 0.46 6.53
CA ALA A 269 8.43 -0.79 5.98
C ALA A 269 9.53 -1.60 5.27
N THR A 270 10.44 -0.92 4.59
CA THR A 270 11.56 -1.53 3.89
C THR A 270 12.63 -2.02 4.87
N ALA A 271 12.93 -1.25 5.94
CA ALA A 271 13.88 -1.61 6.98
C ALA A 271 13.43 -2.84 7.78
N GLU A 272 12.15 -2.96 8.11
CA GLU A 272 11.59 -4.16 8.76
C GLU A 272 11.82 -5.44 7.92
N GLU A 273 11.81 -5.32 6.60
CA GLU A 273 12.00 -6.43 5.67
C GLU A 273 13.50 -6.76 5.42
N TRP A 274 14.39 -5.81 5.68
CA TRP A 274 15.84 -5.94 5.46
C TRP A 274 16.64 -6.13 6.75
N ALA A 275 16.01 -6.27 7.93
CA ALA A 275 16.59 -6.24 9.25
C ALA A 275 17.98 -6.92 9.38
N ALA A 276 18.97 -6.14 9.86
CA ALA A 276 20.28 -6.60 10.28
C ALA A 276 20.65 -5.89 11.59
N GLU A 277 21.32 -6.61 12.50
CA GLU A 277 21.74 -6.09 13.82
C GLU A 277 23.03 -5.26 13.71
N GLU A 278 23.11 -4.14 14.42
CA GLU A 278 24.28 -3.28 14.52
C GLU A 278 25.13 -3.56 15.78
N ALA A 279 26.45 -3.58 15.60
CA ALA A 279 27.43 -3.50 16.68
C ALA A 279 28.14 -2.14 16.64
N LEU A 280 28.21 -1.44 17.77
CA LEU A 280 28.90 -0.16 17.92
C LEU A 280 30.37 -0.39 18.31
N GLU A 281 31.31 -0.03 17.44
CA GLU A 281 32.76 -0.05 17.73
C GLU A 281 33.31 1.35 17.99
N PRO A 282 34.35 1.52 18.83
CA PRO A 282 34.96 2.81 19.12
C PRO A 282 35.82 3.31 17.94
N LEU A 283 35.72 4.61 17.64
CA LEU A 283 36.40 5.28 16.52
C LEU A 283 37.91 5.36 16.71
N THR A 284 38.68 5.00 15.67
CA THR A 284 40.12 5.18 15.59
C THR A 284 40.49 6.54 14.98
N GLU A 285 41.78 6.94 15.03
CA GLU A 285 42.25 8.19 14.41
C GLU A 285 42.22 8.13 12.86
N ALA A 286 42.35 6.93 12.31
CA ALA A 286 42.21 6.68 10.87
C ALA A 286 40.73 6.89 10.44
N ASP A 287 39.77 6.46 11.28
CA ASP A 287 38.36 6.65 11.02
C ASP A 287 37.97 8.13 11.02
N ARG A 288 38.59 8.95 11.90
CA ARG A 288 38.36 10.40 11.92
C ARG A 288 38.71 11.08 10.62
N LYS A 289 39.91 10.78 10.07
CA LYS A 289 40.35 11.34 8.77
C LYS A 289 39.45 10.86 7.62
N ALA A 290 39.04 9.60 7.67
CA ALA A 290 38.12 9.06 6.69
C ALA A 290 36.73 9.77 6.75
N ILE A 291 36.22 10.02 7.96
CA ILE A 291 34.96 10.77 8.16
C ILE A 291 35.06 12.22 7.64
N GLU A 292 36.19 12.93 7.93
CA GLU A 292 36.41 14.30 7.44
C GLU A 292 36.42 14.37 5.90
N ALA A 293 37.09 13.42 5.26
CA ALA A 293 37.12 13.33 3.79
C ALA A 293 35.72 13.04 3.22
N GLU A 294 34.99 12.14 3.87
CA GLU A 294 33.66 11.77 3.47
C GLU A 294 32.64 12.93 3.62
N ILE A 295 32.76 13.73 4.67
CA ILE A 295 31.96 14.96 4.85
C ILE A 295 32.24 15.94 3.70
N ALA A 296 33.48 16.15 3.33
CA ALA A 296 33.86 17.06 2.25
C ALA A 296 33.24 16.63 0.90
N ASP A 297 33.27 15.34 0.59
CA ASP A 297 32.65 14.79 -0.61
C ASP A 297 31.13 15.00 -0.59
N LEU A 298 30.46 14.65 0.52
CA LEU A 298 29.00 14.79 0.67
C LEU A 298 28.54 16.25 0.55
N GLU A 299 29.30 17.20 1.11
CA GLU A 299 29.02 18.62 0.99
C GLU A 299 29.24 19.13 -0.44
N GLU A 300 30.24 18.62 -1.16
CA GLU A 300 30.45 18.94 -2.58
C GLU A 300 29.26 18.44 -3.42
N PHE A 301 28.85 17.19 -3.22
CA PHE A 301 27.71 16.62 -3.94
C PHE A 301 26.39 17.35 -3.62
N ALA A 302 26.16 17.70 -2.37
CA ALA A 302 24.99 18.47 -1.96
C ALA A 302 24.97 19.86 -2.60
N ARG A 303 26.11 20.55 -2.67
CA ARG A 303 26.26 21.84 -3.36
C ARG A 303 25.99 21.72 -4.86
N LEU A 304 26.55 20.71 -5.52
CA LEU A 304 26.28 20.45 -6.94
C LEU A 304 24.80 20.16 -7.17
N ALA A 305 24.19 19.30 -6.35
CA ALA A 305 22.76 18.98 -6.45
C ALA A 305 21.87 20.23 -6.28
N THR A 306 22.21 21.11 -5.35
CA THR A 306 21.47 22.36 -5.09
C THR A 306 21.66 23.39 -6.22
N SER A 307 22.77 23.36 -6.95
CA SER A 307 23.03 24.27 -8.07
C SER A 307 22.21 23.92 -9.33
N ILE A 308 21.59 22.74 -9.37
CA ILE A 308 20.76 22.29 -10.48
C ILE A 308 19.32 22.77 -10.25
N GLU A 309 18.94 23.88 -10.85
CA GLU A 309 17.61 24.49 -10.67
C GLU A 309 16.49 23.70 -11.36
N HIS A 310 16.78 23.11 -12.52
CA HIS A 310 15.79 22.39 -13.33
C HIS A 310 16.23 20.96 -13.61
N ASN A 311 15.43 20.01 -13.17
CA ASN A 311 15.65 18.61 -13.49
C ASN A 311 15.02 18.25 -14.85
N ALA A 312 15.75 17.57 -15.70
CA ALA A 312 15.27 17.09 -17.01
C ALA A 312 14.00 16.23 -16.87
N LYS A 313 13.93 15.40 -15.83
CA LYS A 313 12.75 14.59 -15.51
C LYS A 313 11.52 15.44 -15.14
N GLY A 314 11.72 16.56 -14.44
CA GLY A 314 10.64 17.50 -14.11
C GLY A 314 10.06 18.18 -15.34
N GLN A 315 10.92 18.52 -16.32
CA GLN A 315 10.48 19.06 -17.60
C GLN A 315 9.76 17.99 -18.45
N ALA A 316 10.26 16.77 -18.45
CA ALA A 316 9.60 15.63 -19.10
C ALA A 316 8.21 15.37 -18.52
N LEU A 317 8.00 15.60 -17.21
CA LEU A 317 6.69 15.47 -16.57
C LEU A 317 5.64 16.40 -17.21
N LEU A 318 5.99 17.67 -17.45
CA LEU A 318 5.05 18.64 -18.03
C LEU A 318 4.61 18.20 -19.44
N LYS A 319 5.56 17.70 -20.23
CA LYS A 319 5.29 17.15 -21.58
C LYS A 319 4.43 15.89 -21.49
N ALA A 320 4.77 14.97 -20.61
CA ALA A 320 4.04 13.72 -20.41
C ALA A 320 2.60 13.98 -19.93
N LEU A 321 2.39 14.93 -19.03
CA LEU A 321 1.05 15.32 -18.57
C LEU A 321 0.19 15.85 -19.71
N HIS A 322 0.75 16.66 -20.61
CA HIS A 322 0.00 17.17 -21.77
C HIS A 322 -0.52 16.03 -22.64
N VAL A 323 0.34 15.09 -23.00
CA VAL A 323 -0.03 13.90 -23.80
C VAL A 323 -1.02 13.00 -23.07
N ALA A 324 -0.77 12.77 -21.77
CA ALA A 324 -1.58 11.86 -20.97
C ALA A 324 -2.98 12.39 -20.67
N PHE A 325 -3.13 13.70 -20.41
CA PHE A 325 -4.45 14.31 -20.25
C PHE A 325 -5.25 14.30 -21.55
N ALA A 326 -4.61 14.59 -22.71
CA ALA A 326 -5.27 14.47 -24.01
C ALA A 326 -5.74 13.03 -24.26
N LYS A 327 -4.92 12.03 -23.90
CA LYS A 327 -5.31 10.62 -24.03
C LYS A 327 -6.43 10.22 -23.07
N ALA A 328 -6.40 10.69 -21.83
CA ALA A 328 -7.47 10.44 -20.86
C ALA A 328 -8.82 11.05 -21.33
N GLU A 329 -8.79 12.24 -21.93
CA GLU A 329 -9.95 12.90 -22.51
C GLU A 329 -10.52 12.15 -23.71
N GLU A 330 -9.66 11.68 -24.62
CA GLU A 330 -10.05 10.82 -25.76
C GLU A 330 -10.80 9.56 -25.28
N LEU A 331 -10.41 9.01 -24.12
CA LEU A 331 -11.03 7.84 -23.49
C LEU A 331 -12.26 8.18 -22.64
N GLY A 332 -12.69 9.43 -22.62
CA GLY A 332 -13.84 9.91 -21.83
C GLY A 332 -13.55 10.04 -20.33
N GLY A 333 -12.29 9.93 -19.91
CA GLY A 333 -11.88 10.04 -18.51
C GLY A 333 -11.90 11.48 -18.00
N ALA A 334 -11.98 11.65 -16.69
CA ALA A 334 -11.88 12.96 -16.05
C ALA A 334 -10.47 13.53 -16.18
N GLN A 335 -10.35 14.88 -16.27
CA GLN A 335 -9.08 15.62 -16.31
C GLN A 335 -8.39 15.60 -14.93
N LYS A 336 -8.11 14.40 -14.41
CA LYS A 336 -7.52 14.16 -13.09
C LYS A 336 -6.35 13.19 -13.20
N ALA A 337 -5.25 13.50 -12.50
CA ALA A 337 -4.06 12.68 -12.47
C ALA A 337 -3.58 12.45 -11.04
N ILE A 338 -3.14 11.22 -10.72
CA ILE A 338 -2.33 10.97 -9.54
C ILE A 338 -0.87 10.77 -9.95
N ILE A 339 0.03 11.51 -9.30
CA ILE A 339 1.49 11.43 -9.49
C ILE A 339 2.09 10.77 -8.27
N PHE A 340 2.74 9.64 -8.45
CA PHE A 340 3.43 8.93 -7.38
C PHE A 340 4.92 9.30 -7.35
N THR A 341 5.41 9.64 -6.17
CA THR A 341 6.84 9.81 -5.85
C THR A 341 7.19 9.07 -4.56
N GLU A 342 8.45 8.68 -4.41
CA GLU A 342 8.93 8.02 -3.20
C GLU A 342 9.40 9.00 -2.12
N SER A 343 9.64 10.30 -2.47
CA SER A 343 10.21 11.32 -1.60
C SER A 343 9.29 12.51 -1.38
N ARG A 344 9.16 12.95 -0.13
CA ARG A 344 8.46 14.20 0.23
C ARG A 344 9.17 15.45 -0.33
N ARG A 345 10.49 15.42 -0.44
CA ARG A 345 11.25 16.52 -1.07
C ARG A 345 10.96 16.59 -2.56
N THR A 346 10.87 15.44 -3.24
CA THR A 346 10.42 15.39 -4.63
C THR A 346 8.97 15.86 -4.76
N GLN A 347 8.09 15.50 -3.83
CA GLN A 347 6.70 16.00 -3.81
C GLN A 347 6.66 17.53 -3.75
N ALA A 348 7.48 18.16 -2.88
CA ALA A 348 7.60 19.63 -2.78
C ALA A 348 8.23 20.25 -4.04
N TYR A 349 9.19 19.56 -4.67
CA TYR A 349 9.76 20.00 -5.95
C TYR A 349 8.71 19.97 -7.07
N LEU A 350 7.96 18.88 -7.20
CA LEU A 350 6.91 18.74 -8.21
C LEU A 350 5.81 19.78 -8.04
N LEU A 351 5.45 20.12 -6.80
CA LEU A 351 4.52 21.21 -6.53
C LEU A 351 5.01 22.53 -7.13
N ARG A 352 6.31 22.86 -7.00
CA ARG A 352 6.89 24.06 -7.61
C ARG A 352 6.88 24.01 -9.13
N VAL A 353 7.30 22.88 -9.72
CA VAL A 353 7.29 22.68 -11.19
C VAL A 353 5.90 22.85 -11.77
N LEU A 354 4.88 22.35 -11.09
CA LEU A 354 3.50 22.45 -11.54
C LEU A 354 2.89 23.82 -11.27
N ALA A 355 3.30 24.53 -10.22
CA ALA A 355 2.82 25.88 -9.90
C ALA A 355 3.15 26.89 -11.01
N ASP A 356 4.26 26.71 -11.71
CA ASP A 356 4.69 27.56 -12.84
C ASP A 356 4.20 27.02 -14.19
N SER A 357 3.17 26.18 -14.21
CA SER A 357 2.66 25.51 -15.41
C SER A 357 1.14 25.71 -15.57
N PRO A 358 0.54 25.33 -16.73
CA PRO A 358 -0.90 25.31 -16.92
C PRO A 358 -1.66 24.37 -15.97
N TYR A 359 -0.96 23.65 -15.10
CA TYR A 359 -1.49 22.72 -14.12
C TYR A 359 -1.45 23.25 -12.69
N ALA A 360 -1.22 24.55 -12.50
CA ALA A 360 -1.09 25.18 -11.18
C ALA A 360 -2.33 25.04 -10.28
N ASP A 361 -3.51 25.02 -10.90
CA ASP A 361 -4.77 24.95 -10.18
C ASP A 361 -5.17 23.52 -9.81
N GLY A 362 -5.74 23.35 -8.62
CA GLY A 362 -6.31 22.08 -8.19
C GLY A 362 -5.27 21.04 -7.79
N ILE A 363 -4.05 21.44 -7.42
CA ILE A 363 -3.02 20.53 -6.90
C ILE A 363 -3.31 20.21 -5.43
N VAL A 364 -3.20 18.94 -5.05
CA VAL A 364 -3.26 18.47 -3.68
C VAL A 364 -2.06 17.57 -3.37
N LEU A 365 -1.42 17.81 -2.24
CA LEU A 365 -0.38 16.93 -1.71
C LEU A 365 -1.02 15.83 -0.86
N PHE A 366 -0.50 14.62 -0.98
CA PHE A 366 -1.00 13.48 -0.22
C PHE A 366 0.17 12.62 0.29
N ASN A 367 0.42 12.68 1.59
CA ASN A 367 1.52 11.95 2.24
C ASN A 367 1.08 11.40 3.61
N GLY A 368 1.98 10.73 4.33
CA GLY A 368 1.65 10.11 5.61
C GLY A 368 1.15 11.09 6.68
N THR A 369 1.62 12.34 6.65
CA THR A 369 1.31 13.36 7.69
C THR A 369 0.28 14.39 7.26
N ASN A 370 0.26 14.80 5.98
CA ASN A 370 -0.64 15.81 5.41
C ASN A 370 -0.71 17.11 6.24
N THR A 371 0.46 17.67 6.60
CA THR A 371 0.56 18.81 7.53
C THR A 371 0.77 20.15 6.83
N ASP A 372 0.81 20.19 5.51
CA ASP A 372 0.97 21.42 4.74
C ASP A 372 -0.25 22.37 4.89
N GLN A 373 -0.04 23.65 4.59
CA GLN A 373 -1.06 24.67 4.78
C GLN A 373 -2.32 24.39 3.93
N ARG A 374 -2.15 24.00 2.68
CA ARG A 374 -3.27 23.72 1.76
C ARG A 374 -4.13 22.57 2.25
N SER A 375 -3.49 21.49 2.72
CA SER A 375 -4.18 20.34 3.32
C SER A 375 -5.00 20.73 4.54
N ARG A 376 -4.47 21.63 5.40
CA ARG A 376 -5.21 22.15 6.56
C ARG A 376 -6.42 22.99 6.17
N GLU A 377 -6.32 23.83 5.14
CA GLU A 377 -7.42 24.64 4.62
C GLU A 377 -8.53 23.77 4.02
N ILE A 378 -8.17 22.74 3.22
CA ILE A 378 -9.10 21.77 2.67
C ILE A 378 -9.82 21.04 3.80
N TYR A 379 -9.08 20.59 4.80
CA TYR A 379 -9.64 19.89 5.96
C TYR A 379 -10.61 20.76 6.76
N ALA A 380 -10.25 22.01 7.02
CA ALA A 380 -11.12 22.93 7.77
C ALA A 380 -12.46 23.14 7.04
N ARG A 381 -12.43 23.35 5.72
CA ARG A 381 -13.64 23.49 4.89
C ARG A 381 -14.47 22.19 4.88
N TRP A 382 -13.80 21.05 4.82
CA TRP A 382 -14.45 19.75 4.81
C TRP A 382 -15.15 19.45 6.14
N ILE A 383 -14.51 19.74 7.29
CA ILE A 383 -15.11 19.61 8.62
C ILE A 383 -16.35 20.49 8.77
N GLU A 384 -16.29 21.77 8.33
CA GLU A 384 -17.45 22.65 8.41
C GLU A 384 -18.61 22.17 7.53
N ARG A 385 -18.32 21.69 6.31
CA ARG A 385 -19.30 21.12 5.39
C ARG A 385 -19.99 19.87 5.94
N HIS A 386 -19.24 19.02 6.67
CA HIS A 386 -19.74 17.73 7.18
C HIS A 386 -20.02 17.74 8.68
N LYS A 387 -20.13 18.91 9.28
CA LYS A 387 -20.39 19.08 10.71
C LYS A 387 -21.70 18.39 11.13
N GLY A 388 -21.59 17.48 12.10
CA GLY A 388 -22.74 16.71 12.60
C GLY A 388 -23.15 15.53 11.72
N SER A 389 -22.40 15.21 10.65
CA SER A 389 -22.61 13.99 9.87
C SER A 389 -21.69 12.86 10.38
N ASP A 390 -22.05 11.62 10.06
CA ASP A 390 -21.26 10.40 10.31
C ASP A 390 -19.94 10.33 9.51
N ARG A 391 -19.74 11.27 8.58
CA ARG A 391 -18.49 11.38 7.81
C ARG A 391 -17.32 11.90 8.64
N VAL A 392 -17.58 12.64 9.70
CA VAL A 392 -16.58 13.11 10.66
C VAL A 392 -16.39 12.05 11.73
N THR A 393 -15.28 11.31 11.64
CA THR A 393 -15.02 10.16 12.53
C THR A 393 -14.43 10.55 13.88
N GLY A 394 -13.98 11.82 14.04
CA GLY A 394 -13.22 12.29 15.19
C GLY A 394 -11.72 11.92 15.14
N SER A 395 -11.30 11.08 14.22
CA SER A 395 -9.89 10.81 13.95
C SER A 395 -9.36 11.84 12.94
N ARG A 396 -8.63 12.85 13.43
CA ARG A 396 -8.08 13.92 12.58
C ARG A 396 -7.34 13.40 11.35
N THR A 397 -6.63 12.28 11.45
CA THR A 397 -5.85 11.74 10.34
C THR A 397 -6.76 11.05 9.32
N ALA A 398 -7.77 10.29 9.77
CA ALA A 398 -8.74 9.67 8.86
C ALA A 398 -9.57 10.74 8.14
N ASP A 399 -10.08 11.71 8.89
CA ASP A 399 -10.88 12.82 8.37
C ASP A 399 -10.08 13.69 7.39
N MET A 400 -8.80 13.98 7.69
CA MET A 400 -7.89 14.68 6.78
C MET A 400 -7.73 13.94 5.45
N ARG A 401 -7.50 12.62 5.50
CA ARG A 401 -7.37 11.80 4.28
C ARG A 401 -8.67 11.80 3.46
N SER A 402 -9.81 11.68 4.12
CA SER A 402 -11.12 11.76 3.47
C SER A 402 -11.35 13.12 2.82
N ALA A 403 -11.02 14.20 3.54
CA ALA A 403 -11.14 15.57 3.03
C ALA A 403 -10.30 15.81 1.77
N LEU A 404 -9.05 15.32 1.74
CA LEU A 404 -8.16 15.46 0.60
C LEU A 404 -8.61 14.64 -0.61
N VAL A 405 -9.11 13.43 -0.39
CA VAL A 405 -9.66 12.57 -1.45
C VAL A 405 -10.95 13.16 -2.03
N ASP A 406 -11.84 13.68 -1.18
CA ASP A 406 -13.06 14.37 -1.62
C ASP A 406 -12.74 15.64 -2.40
N TYR A 407 -11.80 16.46 -1.90
CA TYR A 407 -11.33 17.62 -2.63
C TYR A 407 -10.76 17.25 -4.01
N PHE A 408 -9.93 16.19 -4.09
CA PHE A 408 -9.40 15.72 -5.36
C PHE A 408 -10.51 15.22 -6.29
N ARG A 409 -11.55 14.58 -5.75
CA ARG A 409 -12.70 14.13 -6.54
C ARG A 409 -13.51 15.27 -7.11
N GLU A 410 -13.77 16.31 -6.32
CA GLU A 410 -14.71 17.38 -6.67
C GLU A 410 -14.01 18.54 -7.42
N GLU A 411 -12.97 19.10 -6.83
CA GLU A 411 -12.31 20.32 -7.27
C GLU A 411 -10.89 20.09 -7.83
N GLY A 412 -10.14 19.14 -7.24
CA GLY A 412 -8.74 18.91 -7.54
C GLY A 412 -8.50 18.33 -8.93
N ARG A 413 -7.37 18.68 -9.52
CA ARG A 413 -6.94 18.21 -10.84
C ARG A 413 -5.76 17.25 -10.76
N ILE A 414 -4.78 17.54 -9.91
CA ILE A 414 -3.58 16.73 -9.73
C ILE A 414 -3.37 16.41 -8.25
N MET A 415 -3.24 15.13 -7.93
CA MET A 415 -2.81 14.66 -6.62
C MET A 415 -1.35 14.22 -6.73
N ILE A 416 -0.45 14.83 -5.96
CA ILE A 416 0.93 14.35 -5.82
C ILE A 416 1.00 13.54 -4.53
N ALA A 417 1.23 12.25 -4.65
CA ALA A 417 1.16 11.31 -3.53
C ALA A 417 2.48 10.61 -3.27
N THR A 418 2.83 10.47 -2.00
CA THR A 418 3.85 9.50 -1.60
C THR A 418 3.22 8.11 -1.52
N GLU A 419 4.04 7.06 -1.58
CA GLU A 419 3.56 5.69 -1.57
C GLU A 419 2.80 5.36 -0.28
N ALA A 420 3.43 5.65 0.87
CA ALA A 420 2.82 5.47 2.19
C ALA A 420 1.54 6.31 2.36
N GLY A 421 1.53 7.53 1.84
CA GLY A 421 0.34 8.38 1.83
C GLY A 421 -0.81 7.76 1.06
N ALA A 422 -0.56 7.28 -0.15
CA ALA A 422 -1.60 6.78 -1.05
C ALA A 422 -2.09 5.37 -0.70
N GLU A 423 -1.50 4.70 0.27
CA GLU A 423 -1.92 3.37 0.65
C GLU A 423 -3.34 3.37 1.24
N GLY A 424 -4.18 2.43 0.79
CA GLY A 424 -5.56 2.30 1.26
C GLY A 424 -6.59 3.25 0.63
N ILE A 425 -6.20 4.25 -0.17
CA ILE A 425 -7.17 5.16 -0.80
C ILE A 425 -7.80 4.55 -2.06
N ASN A 426 -9.02 4.96 -2.36
CA ASN A 426 -9.77 4.57 -3.54
C ASN A 426 -9.93 5.77 -4.49
N LEU A 427 -9.36 5.64 -5.69
CA LEU A 427 -9.32 6.70 -6.70
C LEU A 427 -9.94 6.25 -8.04
N GLN A 428 -11.01 5.47 -8.01
CA GLN A 428 -11.68 4.96 -9.22
C GLN A 428 -12.20 6.06 -10.16
N PHE A 429 -12.38 7.27 -9.67
CA PHE A 429 -12.78 8.44 -10.45
C PHE A 429 -11.63 9.05 -11.25
N CYS A 430 -10.39 8.61 -11.02
CA CYS A 430 -9.19 9.03 -11.71
C CYS A 430 -8.72 7.91 -12.64
N SER A 431 -8.47 8.23 -13.91
CA SER A 431 -8.01 7.28 -14.94
C SER A 431 -6.59 7.54 -15.45
N LEU A 432 -5.84 8.41 -14.77
CA LEU A 432 -4.46 8.74 -15.14
C LEU A 432 -3.53 8.56 -13.94
N VAL A 433 -2.63 7.59 -14.05
CA VAL A 433 -1.60 7.26 -13.06
C VAL A 433 -0.23 7.62 -13.61
N VAL A 434 0.53 8.41 -12.88
CA VAL A 434 1.89 8.84 -13.25
C VAL A 434 2.86 8.30 -12.22
N ASN A 435 3.70 7.36 -12.58
CA ASN A 435 4.82 6.89 -11.77
C ASN A 435 6.02 7.81 -12.03
N TYR A 436 6.07 8.95 -11.33
CA TYR A 436 7.23 9.83 -11.43
C TYR A 436 8.49 9.09 -10.99
N ASP A 437 8.41 8.40 -9.86
CA ASP A 437 9.42 7.42 -9.43
C ASP A 437 8.87 6.02 -9.65
N LEU A 438 9.54 5.25 -10.49
CA LEU A 438 9.16 3.87 -10.77
C LEU A 438 9.69 2.97 -9.65
N PRO A 439 8.83 2.30 -8.87
CA PRO A 439 9.28 1.32 -7.91
C PRO A 439 9.96 0.15 -8.60
N TRP A 440 11.05 -0.34 -8.03
CA TRP A 440 11.68 -1.56 -8.54
C TRP A 440 10.91 -2.82 -8.10
N ASN A 441 10.07 -2.69 -7.09
CA ASN A 441 9.19 -3.75 -6.63
C ASN A 441 7.92 -3.82 -7.50
N PRO A 442 7.70 -4.92 -8.25
CA PRO A 442 6.55 -5.06 -9.14
C PRO A 442 5.21 -5.07 -8.37
N GLN A 443 5.19 -5.55 -7.12
CA GLN A 443 3.97 -5.54 -6.30
C GLN A 443 3.55 -4.10 -5.94
N ARG A 444 4.52 -3.21 -5.66
CA ARG A 444 4.25 -1.79 -5.41
C ARG A 444 3.70 -1.08 -6.65
N VAL A 445 4.24 -1.40 -7.83
CA VAL A 445 3.70 -0.89 -9.10
C VAL A 445 2.23 -1.30 -9.28
N GLU A 446 1.93 -2.59 -9.05
CA GLU A 446 0.56 -3.11 -9.12
C GLU A 446 -0.37 -2.44 -8.09
N GLN A 447 0.10 -2.22 -6.88
CA GLN A 447 -0.64 -1.52 -5.83
C GLN A 447 -0.96 -0.07 -6.22
N ARG A 448 0.01 0.68 -6.79
CA ARG A 448 -0.20 2.07 -7.27
C ARG A 448 -1.26 2.12 -8.36
N ILE A 449 -1.11 1.32 -9.40
CA ILE A 449 -2.08 1.25 -10.50
C ILE A 449 -3.45 0.81 -9.96
N GLY A 450 -3.47 -0.14 -9.05
CA GLY A 450 -4.68 -0.65 -8.39
C GLY A 450 -5.46 0.39 -7.57
N ARG A 451 -4.92 1.57 -7.27
CA ARG A 451 -5.68 2.68 -6.65
C ARG A 451 -6.75 3.24 -7.60
N CYS A 452 -6.45 3.28 -8.89
CA CYS A 452 -7.33 3.76 -9.95
C CYS A 452 -7.97 2.62 -10.75
N HIS A 453 -7.19 1.58 -11.07
CA HIS A 453 -7.60 0.45 -11.88
C HIS A 453 -8.14 -0.70 -11.02
N ARG A 454 -9.40 -0.59 -10.62
CA ARG A 454 -10.11 -1.60 -9.82
C ARG A 454 -11.59 -1.63 -10.16
N TYR A 455 -12.34 -2.51 -9.51
CA TYR A 455 -13.79 -2.58 -9.69
C TYR A 455 -14.47 -1.22 -9.57
N GLY A 456 -15.29 -0.86 -10.53
CA GLY A 456 -15.99 0.42 -10.59
C GLY A 456 -15.29 1.52 -11.40
N GLN A 457 -14.07 1.28 -11.92
CA GLN A 457 -13.45 2.16 -12.91
C GLN A 457 -14.22 2.08 -14.23
N LYS A 458 -14.58 3.23 -14.79
CA LYS A 458 -15.42 3.32 -16.00
C LYS A 458 -14.60 3.52 -17.28
N HIS A 459 -13.36 3.97 -17.16
CA HIS A 459 -12.50 4.35 -18.28
C HIS A 459 -11.20 3.57 -18.25
N ASP A 460 -10.60 3.35 -19.41
CA ASP A 460 -9.27 2.78 -19.50
C ASP A 460 -8.26 3.67 -18.76
N VAL A 461 -7.32 3.05 -18.05
CA VAL A 461 -6.37 3.76 -17.17
C VAL A 461 -5.07 3.98 -17.90
N VAL A 462 -4.72 5.24 -18.11
CA VAL A 462 -3.44 5.64 -18.68
C VAL A 462 -2.37 5.58 -17.59
N VAL A 463 -1.26 4.89 -17.87
CA VAL A 463 -0.15 4.71 -16.93
C VAL A 463 1.13 5.30 -17.53
N VAL A 464 1.60 6.40 -16.94
CA VAL A 464 2.81 7.10 -17.39
C VAL A 464 4.02 6.66 -16.59
N ASN A 465 5.10 6.31 -17.27
CA ASN A 465 6.39 5.97 -16.66
C ASN A 465 7.51 6.79 -17.31
N PHE A 466 8.58 7.06 -16.53
CA PHE A 466 9.74 7.81 -16.98
C PHE A 466 10.96 6.91 -17.10
N ILE A 467 11.74 7.07 -18.17
CA ILE A 467 12.96 6.31 -18.42
C ILE A 467 14.12 7.28 -18.70
N ASN A 468 15.18 7.15 -17.93
CA ASN A 468 16.42 7.85 -18.17
C ASN A 468 17.22 7.15 -19.30
N ARG A 469 17.40 7.82 -20.45
CA ARG A 469 18.14 7.26 -21.61
C ARG A 469 19.62 6.95 -21.33
N ARG A 470 20.22 7.58 -20.32
CA ARG A 470 21.63 7.35 -19.96
C ARG A 470 21.81 6.31 -18.85
N ASN A 471 20.71 5.85 -18.23
CA ASN A 471 20.76 4.84 -17.18
C ASN A 471 20.31 3.48 -17.69
N GLU A 472 21.27 2.64 -18.08
CA GLU A 472 21.01 1.28 -18.59
C GLU A 472 20.21 0.43 -17.59
N ALA A 473 20.51 0.57 -16.28
CA ALA A 473 19.84 -0.22 -15.26
C ALA A 473 18.36 0.17 -15.12
N ASP A 474 18.01 1.47 -15.17
CA ASP A 474 16.62 1.91 -15.15
C ASP A 474 15.86 1.40 -16.38
N GLN A 475 16.49 1.41 -17.55
CA GLN A 475 15.93 0.86 -18.78
C GLN A 475 15.65 -0.63 -18.65
N ARG A 476 16.60 -1.39 -18.08
CA ARG A 476 16.46 -2.84 -17.88
C ARG A 476 15.41 -3.18 -16.83
N VAL A 477 15.34 -2.43 -15.73
CA VAL A 477 14.27 -2.60 -14.74
C VAL A 477 12.90 -2.37 -15.39
N TYR A 478 12.75 -1.26 -16.13
CA TYR A 478 11.51 -0.99 -16.84
C TYR A 478 11.16 -2.11 -17.84
N GLN A 479 12.15 -2.57 -18.61
CA GLN A 479 11.97 -3.67 -19.57
C GLN A 479 11.47 -4.95 -18.88
N LEU A 480 12.05 -5.32 -17.74
CA LEU A 480 11.59 -6.47 -16.95
C LEU A 480 10.15 -6.29 -16.46
N LEU A 481 9.82 -5.11 -15.92
CA LEU A 481 8.47 -4.80 -15.43
C LEU A 481 7.43 -4.78 -16.55
N SER A 482 7.78 -4.29 -17.72
CA SER A 482 6.88 -4.13 -18.87
C SER A 482 6.73 -5.43 -19.68
N GLU A 483 7.84 -6.07 -20.07
CA GLU A 483 7.80 -7.21 -20.99
C GLU A 483 7.60 -8.55 -20.28
N LYS A 484 8.28 -8.77 -19.15
CA LYS A 484 8.17 -10.03 -18.39
C LYS A 484 6.97 -10.05 -17.47
N PHE A 485 6.75 -8.97 -16.73
CA PHE A 485 5.65 -8.90 -15.77
C PHE A 485 4.37 -8.30 -16.36
N ARG A 486 4.43 -7.68 -17.54
CA ARG A 486 3.28 -7.06 -18.23
C ARG A 486 2.44 -6.17 -17.32
N LEU A 487 3.09 -5.43 -16.41
CA LEU A 487 2.42 -4.65 -15.37
C LEU A 487 1.59 -3.50 -15.92
N PHE A 488 2.00 -2.95 -17.05
CA PHE A 488 1.46 -1.70 -17.57
C PHE A 488 0.42 -1.89 -18.67
N GLU A 489 0.16 -3.12 -19.11
CA GLU A 489 -0.73 -3.42 -20.23
C GLU A 489 -1.86 -4.37 -19.85
N GLY A 490 -2.95 -4.33 -20.64
CA GLY A 490 -4.05 -5.28 -20.55
C GLY A 490 -5.06 -4.96 -19.45
N VAL A 491 -5.91 -5.93 -19.17
CA VAL A 491 -7.02 -5.80 -18.20
C VAL A 491 -6.55 -6.02 -16.76
N PHE A 492 -5.55 -6.87 -16.53
CA PHE A 492 -5.13 -7.29 -15.20
C PHE A 492 -3.68 -6.94 -14.82
N GLY A 493 -2.89 -6.37 -15.75
CA GLY A 493 -1.46 -6.21 -15.54
C GLY A 493 -0.76 -7.57 -15.41
N ALA A 494 0.21 -7.69 -14.50
CA ALA A 494 0.84 -8.98 -14.23
C ALA A 494 -0.18 -10.00 -13.76
N SER A 495 -0.13 -11.21 -14.31
CA SER A 495 -0.93 -12.29 -13.77
C SER A 495 -0.50 -12.57 -12.32
N ASP A 496 -1.44 -12.98 -11.48
CA ASP A 496 -1.13 -13.44 -10.11
C ASP A 496 -0.05 -14.54 -10.11
N GLU A 497 0.10 -15.24 -11.23
CA GLU A 497 1.11 -16.25 -11.48
C GLU A 497 2.52 -15.66 -11.58
N VAL A 498 2.65 -14.54 -12.27
CA VAL A 498 3.94 -13.85 -12.49
C VAL A 498 4.39 -13.14 -11.22
N LEU A 499 3.48 -12.40 -10.55
CA LEU A 499 3.78 -11.76 -9.26
C LEU A 499 4.11 -12.79 -8.17
N GLY A 500 3.50 -13.96 -8.25
CA GLY A 500 3.77 -15.05 -7.34
C GLY A 500 5.01 -15.88 -7.65
N ALA A 501 5.64 -15.72 -8.81
CA ALA A 501 6.89 -16.41 -9.16
C ALA A 501 8.14 -15.64 -8.66
N ILE A 502 7.99 -14.36 -8.38
CA ILE A 502 9.05 -13.55 -7.75
C ILE A 502 9.06 -13.86 -6.26
N GLU A 503 10.19 -14.29 -5.72
CA GLU A 503 10.35 -14.76 -4.32
C GLU A 503 9.82 -13.78 -3.27
N SER A 504 10.13 -12.52 -3.40
CA SER A 504 9.37 -11.37 -2.85
C SER A 504 9.73 -10.17 -3.73
N GLY A 505 8.84 -9.19 -3.79
CA GLY A 505 9.20 -7.94 -4.46
C GLY A 505 10.45 -7.31 -3.85
N VAL A 506 10.72 -7.58 -2.56
CA VAL A 506 11.90 -7.17 -1.82
C VAL A 506 13.15 -7.93 -2.26
N ASP A 507 13.07 -9.24 -2.47
CA ASP A 507 14.23 -10.00 -2.96
C ASP A 507 14.60 -9.61 -4.38
N PHE A 508 13.62 -9.25 -5.20
CA PHE A 508 13.85 -8.65 -6.50
C PHE A 508 14.56 -7.29 -6.39
N GLU A 509 14.13 -6.40 -5.48
CA GLU A 509 14.82 -5.14 -5.20
C GLU A 509 16.26 -5.37 -4.69
N LYS A 510 16.49 -6.36 -3.83
CA LYS A 510 17.82 -6.74 -3.36
C LYS A 510 18.74 -7.20 -4.48
N ARG A 511 18.22 -8.03 -5.39
CA ARG A 511 18.97 -8.48 -6.57
C ARG A 511 19.34 -7.30 -7.48
N ILE A 512 18.41 -6.38 -7.73
CA ILE A 512 18.69 -5.14 -8.50
C ILE A 512 19.74 -4.29 -7.78
N ALA A 513 19.61 -4.08 -6.47
CA ALA A 513 20.57 -3.32 -5.68
C ALA A 513 21.96 -3.94 -5.73
N ALA A 514 22.06 -5.28 -5.68
CA ALA A 514 23.33 -5.99 -5.80
C ALA A 514 23.99 -5.79 -7.19
N ILE A 515 23.21 -5.82 -8.28
CA ILE A 515 23.72 -5.51 -9.63
C ILE A 515 24.29 -4.09 -9.68
N TYR A 516 23.57 -3.10 -9.13
CA TYR A 516 24.06 -1.72 -9.05
C TYR A 516 25.33 -1.55 -8.21
N GLN A 517 25.52 -2.38 -7.19
CA GLN A 517 26.72 -2.34 -6.35
C GLN A 517 27.95 -3.01 -7.01
N GLN A 518 27.73 -4.13 -7.70
CA GLN A 518 28.82 -4.98 -8.23
C GLN A 518 29.26 -4.58 -9.62
N CYS A 519 28.34 -4.14 -10.48
CA CYS A 519 28.63 -3.84 -11.87
C CYS A 519 29.06 -2.37 -12.06
N ARG A 520 30.16 -2.15 -12.76
CA ARG A 520 30.73 -0.82 -13.01
C ARG A 520 30.50 -0.31 -14.43
N GLN A 521 30.46 -1.23 -15.39
CA GLN A 521 30.32 -0.92 -16.82
C GLN A 521 28.95 -1.30 -17.35
N THR A 522 28.50 -0.62 -18.40
CA THR A 522 27.21 -0.87 -19.04
C THR A 522 27.04 -2.32 -19.50
N ASP A 523 28.12 -2.92 -20.03
CA ASP A 523 28.08 -4.31 -20.48
C ASP A 523 27.98 -5.31 -19.31
N GLU A 524 28.63 -5.01 -18.17
CA GLU A 524 28.48 -5.81 -16.94
C GLU A 524 27.05 -5.73 -16.41
N ILE A 525 26.46 -4.54 -16.39
CA ILE A 525 25.08 -4.32 -15.98
C ILE A 525 24.14 -5.12 -16.88
N ARG A 526 24.34 -5.03 -18.20
CA ARG A 526 23.53 -5.76 -19.19
C ARG A 526 23.61 -7.28 -18.96
N THR A 527 24.84 -7.80 -18.83
CA THR A 527 25.06 -9.24 -18.60
C THR A 527 24.41 -9.70 -17.29
N ALA A 528 24.54 -8.93 -16.21
CA ALA A 528 23.95 -9.25 -14.92
C ALA A 528 22.41 -9.24 -14.97
N PHE A 529 21.79 -8.30 -15.69
CA PHE A 529 20.34 -8.29 -15.89
C PHE A 529 19.87 -9.42 -16.81
N ASP A 530 20.62 -9.77 -17.86
CA ASP A 530 20.30 -10.91 -18.71
C ASP A 530 20.36 -12.23 -17.92
N GLN A 531 21.34 -12.36 -17.02
CA GLN A 531 21.44 -13.48 -16.08
C GLN A 531 20.27 -13.51 -15.10
N LEU A 532 19.92 -12.37 -14.49
CA LEU A 532 18.75 -12.24 -13.62
C LEU A 532 17.46 -12.64 -14.35
N GLN A 533 17.32 -12.22 -15.61
CA GLN A 533 16.17 -12.57 -16.44
C GLN A 533 16.11 -14.07 -16.74
N LEU A 534 17.25 -14.71 -16.96
CA LEU A 534 17.33 -16.15 -17.17
C LEU A 534 16.94 -16.91 -15.87
N GLU A 535 17.49 -16.51 -14.73
CA GLU A 535 17.17 -17.08 -13.42
C GLU A 535 15.69 -16.97 -13.11
N LEU A 536 15.10 -15.77 -13.27
CA LEU A 536 13.66 -15.57 -13.09
C LEU A 536 12.83 -16.42 -14.05
N SER A 537 13.29 -16.65 -15.28
CA SER A 537 12.61 -17.50 -16.25
C SER A 537 12.67 -18.98 -15.89
N LEU A 538 13.74 -19.41 -15.21
CA LEU A 538 13.90 -20.77 -14.69
C LEU A 538 13.13 -20.96 -13.37
N GLU A 539 13.08 -19.95 -12.52
CA GLU A 539 12.31 -19.94 -11.26
C GLU A 539 10.79 -19.94 -11.53
N ILE A 540 10.35 -19.30 -12.61
CA ILE A 540 8.99 -19.43 -13.19
C ILE A 540 8.90 -20.80 -13.88
N ASN A 541 9.29 -21.86 -13.19
CA ASN A 541 9.28 -23.19 -13.72
C ASN A 541 7.83 -23.58 -14.07
N GLU A 542 7.60 -24.00 -15.33
CA GLU A 542 6.28 -24.43 -15.84
C GLU A 542 5.59 -25.44 -14.90
N ALA A 543 6.38 -26.30 -14.24
CA ALA A 543 5.84 -27.29 -13.31
C ALA A 543 5.26 -26.66 -12.03
N MET A 544 5.91 -25.63 -11.45
CA MET A 544 5.38 -24.92 -10.27
C MET A 544 4.20 -24.03 -10.65
N SER A 545 4.25 -23.37 -11.80
CA SER A 545 3.13 -22.59 -12.33
C SER A 545 1.93 -23.51 -12.59
N GLN A 546 2.10 -24.65 -13.24
CA GLN A 546 1.04 -25.63 -13.48
C GLN A 546 0.51 -26.25 -12.18
N THR A 547 1.39 -26.52 -11.22
CA THR A 547 1.00 -27.06 -9.91
C THR A 547 0.21 -26.02 -9.11
N ARG A 548 0.67 -24.78 -9.08
CA ARG A 548 -0.02 -23.67 -8.46
C ARG A 548 -1.37 -23.40 -9.14
N GLN A 549 -1.39 -23.40 -10.47
CA GLN A 549 -2.57 -23.24 -11.29
C GLN A 549 -3.59 -24.35 -10.98
N LYS A 550 -3.22 -25.61 -11.03
CA LYS A 550 -4.09 -26.74 -10.71
C LYS A 550 -4.56 -26.75 -9.26
N LEU A 551 -3.67 -26.38 -8.30
CA LEU A 551 -4.00 -26.38 -6.87
C LEU A 551 -4.99 -25.28 -6.50
N LEU A 552 -4.89 -24.13 -7.13
CA LEU A 552 -5.65 -22.92 -6.76
C LEU A 552 -6.78 -22.58 -7.75
N GLU A 553 -6.74 -23.04 -9.01
CA GLU A 553 -7.77 -22.75 -10.01
C GLU A 553 -8.99 -23.67 -9.93
N ASN A 554 -8.80 -24.91 -9.57
CA ASN A 554 -9.92 -25.85 -9.45
C ASN A 554 -10.71 -25.71 -8.14
N PHE A 555 -10.33 -24.81 -7.23
CA PHE A 555 -11.16 -24.44 -6.07
C PHE A 555 -12.43 -23.69 -6.46
N ASP A 556 -12.46 -23.12 -7.67
CA ASP A 556 -13.40 -22.09 -8.04
C ASP A 556 -14.65 -22.56 -8.79
N ASP A 557 -14.67 -23.76 -9.36
CA ASP A 557 -15.83 -24.21 -10.14
C ASP A 557 -17.07 -24.39 -9.24
N GLU A 558 -16.92 -24.92 -8.04
CA GLU A 558 -18.01 -24.99 -7.05
C GLU A 558 -18.41 -23.63 -6.49
N VAL A 559 -17.41 -22.75 -6.25
CA VAL A 559 -17.65 -21.38 -5.79
C VAL A 559 -18.32 -20.57 -6.89
N ARG A 560 -17.91 -20.77 -8.15
CA ARG A 560 -18.49 -20.12 -9.32
C ARG A 560 -19.94 -20.49 -9.55
N GLU A 561 -20.30 -21.78 -9.45
CA GLU A 561 -21.69 -22.20 -9.52
C GLU A 561 -22.52 -21.69 -8.33
N LYS A 562 -21.98 -21.77 -7.12
CA LYS A 562 -22.64 -21.24 -5.92
C LYS A 562 -22.80 -19.72 -5.94
N LEU A 563 -21.82 -18.98 -6.48
CA LEU A 563 -21.93 -17.53 -6.65
C LEU A 563 -22.94 -17.17 -7.73
N LYS A 564 -22.98 -17.91 -8.85
CA LYS A 564 -23.95 -17.67 -9.92
C LYS A 564 -25.38 -17.87 -9.45
N VAL A 565 -25.66 -18.96 -8.77
CA VAL A 565 -26.98 -19.25 -8.19
C VAL A 565 -27.33 -18.24 -7.08
N ARG A 566 -26.37 -17.92 -6.20
CA ARG A 566 -26.58 -16.96 -5.11
C ARG A 566 -26.68 -15.51 -5.60
N ASP A 567 -26.01 -15.11 -6.69
CA ASP A 567 -26.09 -13.75 -7.23
C ASP A 567 -27.46 -13.49 -7.87
N GLU A 568 -28.02 -14.46 -8.57
CA GLU A 568 -29.37 -14.38 -9.10
C GLU A 568 -30.44 -14.37 -7.97
N ASP A 569 -30.31 -15.29 -7.01
CA ASP A 569 -31.19 -15.34 -5.85
C ASP A 569 -31.03 -14.12 -4.93
N ALA A 570 -29.79 -13.67 -4.70
CA ALA A 570 -29.50 -12.50 -3.86
C ALA A 570 -30.01 -11.20 -4.49
N LYS A 571 -29.92 -11.00 -5.81
CA LYS A 571 -30.49 -9.83 -6.49
C LYS A 571 -31.99 -9.77 -6.31
N VAL A 572 -32.67 -10.87 -6.48
CA VAL A 572 -34.16 -10.94 -6.29
C VAL A 572 -34.51 -10.73 -4.82
N TYR A 573 -33.75 -11.27 -3.89
CA TYR A 573 -34.01 -11.16 -2.45
C TYR A 573 -33.67 -9.77 -1.90
N LEU A 574 -32.52 -9.19 -2.33
CA LEU A 574 -32.11 -7.84 -1.95
C LEU A 574 -33.12 -6.82 -2.49
N ASP A 575 -33.50 -6.91 -3.76
CA ASP A 575 -34.49 -6.01 -4.35
C ASP A 575 -35.85 -6.06 -3.60
N ARG A 576 -36.28 -7.25 -3.22
CA ARG A 576 -37.54 -7.41 -2.47
C ARG A 576 -37.42 -6.85 -1.05
N PHE A 577 -36.31 -7.12 -0.36
CA PHE A 577 -36.06 -6.63 1.00
C PHE A 577 -35.85 -5.11 1.01
N GLU A 578 -35.11 -4.58 0.07
CA GLU A 578 -34.89 -3.15 -0.13
C GLU A 578 -36.21 -2.42 -0.39
N GLN A 579 -37.07 -2.97 -1.25
CA GLN A 579 -38.41 -2.44 -1.51
C GLN A 579 -39.27 -2.44 -0.25
N LEU A 580 -39.25 -3.50 0.56
CA LEU A 580 -39.99 -3.57 1.80
C LEU A 580 -39.49 -2.54 2.82
N LEU A 581 -38.17 -2.44 2.99
CA LEU A 581 -37.54 -1.45 3.86
C LEU A 581 -37.95 -0.03 3.46
N MET A 582 -37.85 0.31 2.16
CA MET A 582 -38.23 1.64 1.66
C MET A 582 -39.72 1.93 1.84
N ARG A 583 -40.60 0.93 1.68
CA ARG A 583 -42.06 1.10 1.92
C ARG A 583 -42.34 1.39 3.39
N VAL A 584 -41.74 0.64 4.32
CA VAL A 584 -41.91 0.89 5.76
C VAL A 584 -41.35 2.26 6.11
N THR A 585 -40.16 2.60 5.57
CA THR A 585 -39.55 3.91 5.79
C THR A 585 -40.41 5.05 5.28
N SER A 586 -40.99 4.92 4.09
CA SER A 586 -41.87 5.93 3.53
C SER A 586 -43.15 6.12 4.39
N HIS A 587 -43.63 5.05 5.00
CA HIS A 587 -44.76 5.12 5.91
C HIS A 587 -44.39 5.84 7.21
N GLU A 588 -43.28 5.45 7.84
CA GLU A 588 -42.88 5.92 9.15
C GLU A 588 -42.27 7.34 9.16
N LEU A 589 -41.66 7.75 8.04
CA LEU A 589 -41.06 9.08 7.87
C LEU A 589 -41.96 10.06 7.10
N ASN A 590 -43.23 9.74 6.93
CA ASN A 590 -44.19 10.63 6.28
C ASN A 590 -44.27 11.98 7.03
N GLY A 591 -43.98 13.08 6.34
CA GLY A 591 -43.98 14.44 6.90
C GLY A 591 -42.63 14.91 7.48
N VAL A 592 -41.62 14.04 7.61
CA VAL A 592 -40.28 14.41 8.08
C VAL A 592 -39.17 14.10 7.04
N ALA A 593 -39.54 13.41 5.94
CA ALA A 593 -38.61 13.10 4.84
C ALA A 593 -39.31 13.29 3.48
N ASP A 594 -38.52 13.77 2.50
CA ASP A 594 -38.93 13.94 1.11
C ASP A 594 -38.43 12.76 0.28
N PHE A 595 -39.36 11.95 -0.28
CA PHE A 595 -39.02 10.79 -1.09
C PHE A 595 -38.89 11.16 -2.57
N HIS A 596 -37.70 10.95 -3.14
CA HIS A 596 -37.39 11.29 -4.54
C HIS A 596 -37.77 10.16 -5.50
N ASN A 597 -37.58 8.92 -5.07
CA ASN A 597 -37.89 7.70 -5.84
C ASN A 597 -38.03 6.49 -4.90
N THR A 598 -38.12 5.28 -5.48
CA THR A 598 -38.27 4.02 -4.73
C THR A 598 -36.97 3.62 -3.98
N SER A 599 -35.86 4.33 -4.15
CA SER A 599 -34.54 3.98 -3.61
C SER A 599 -33.82 5.16 -2.97
N SER A 600 -34.44 6.37 -2.89
CA SER A 600 -33.78 7.53 -2.26
C SER A 600 -34.80 8.49 -1.63
N PHE A 601 -34.39 9.12 -0.53
CA PHE A 601 -35.14 10.16 0.17
C PHE A 601 -34.18 11.13 0.88
N THR A 602 -34.67 12.34 1.14
CA THR A 602 -33.94 13.32 1.97
C THR A 602 -34.65 13.44 3.32
N LEU A 603 -33.94 13.16 4.40
CA LEU A 603 -34.42 13.37 5.75
C LEU A 603 -34.23 14.84 6.12
N ALA A 604 -35.33 15.58 6.22
CA ALA A 604 -35.33 17.01 6.53
C ALA A 604 -35.27 17.27 8.04
N GLU A 605 -35.97 16.44 8.83
CA GLU A 605 -36.04 16.56 10.29
C GLU A 605 -35.88 15.18 10.94
N ARG A 606 -35.30 15.15 12.15
CA ARG A 606 -35.20 13.90 12.91
C ARG A 606 -36.57 13.47 13.42
N PRO A 607 -36.97 12.19 13.20
CA PRO A 607 -38.22 11.71 13.71
C PRO A 607 -38.28 11.83 15.24
N PRO A 608 -39.38 12.36 15.82
CA PRO A 608 -39.47 12.56 17.28
C PRO A 608 -39.34 11.28 18.11
N TRP A 609 -39.65 10.14 17.51
CA TRP A 609 -39.57 8.82 18.15
C TRP A 609 -38.16 8.19 18.10
N ALA A 610 -37.23 8.79 17.35
CA ALA A 610 -35.87 8.30 17.22
C ALA A 610 -34.91 8.97 18.22
N ASN A 611 -35.39 9.42 19.36
CA ASN A 611 -34.64 10.10 20.39
C ASN A 611 -33.46 9.24 20.94
N GLY A 612 -32.28 9.84 21.04
CA GLY A 612 -31.08 9.21 21.60
C GLY A 612 -30.17 8.50 20.59
N LYS A 613 -30.53 8.46 19.29
CA LYS A 613 -29.66 7.94 18.24
C LYS A 613 -29.10 9.11 17.41
N GLU A 614 -27.83 9.07 17.08
CA GLU A 614 -27.21 10.02 16.13
C GLU A 614 -27.67 9.65 14.72
N ILE A 615 -28.78 10.23 14.27
CA ILE A 615 -29.32 10.07 12.93
C ILE A 615 -28.94 11.33 12.14
N PRO A 616 -28.07 11.23 11.13
CA PRO A 616 -27.69 12.38 10.31
C PRO A 616 -28.85 12.83 9.43
N LEU A 617 -28.94 14.14 9.20
CA LEU A 617 -29.88 14.72 8.21
C LEU A 617 -29.25 14.70 6.82
N GLY A 618 -30.06 14.65 5.76
CA GLY A 618 -29.58 14.69 4.40
C GLY A 618 -30.13 13.59 3.50
N LEU A 619 -29.44 13.36 2.37
CA LEU A 619 -29.84 12.39 1.35
C LEU A 619 -29.50 10.96 1.78
N TYR A 620 -30.45 10.07 1.68
CA TYR A 620 -30.34 8.63 1.91
C TYR A 620 -30.58 7.86 0.62
N GLU A 621 -29.74 6.85 0.34
CA GLU A 621 -29.88 6.01 -0.85
C GLU A 621 -29.70 4.52 -0.52
N LEU A 622 -30.44 3.69 -1.23
CA LEU A 622 -30.44 2.24 -1.13
C LEU A 622 -30.53 1.61 -2.54
N PRO A 623 -29.45 1.07 -3.11
CA PRO A 623 -28.05 1.18 -2.67
C PRO A 623 -27.46 2.59 -2.87
N ARG A 624 -26.38 2.90 -2.17
CA ARG A 624 -25.70 4.19 -2.32
C ARG A 624 -25.13 4.36 -3.74
N ARG A 625 -25.57 5.40 -4.43
CA ARG A 625 -25.16 5.73 -5.82
C ARG A 625 -24.36 7.02 -5.87
N SER A 626 -24.64 7.96 -4.99
CA SER A 626 -23.93 9.23 -4.87
C SER A 626 -22.92 9.21 -3.74
N GLY A 627 -21.84 9.96 -3.87
CA GLY A 627 -20.81 10.08 -2.82
C GLY A 627 -21.29 10.83 -1.58
N GLU A 628 -22.38 11.60 -1.69
CA GLU A 628 -22.91 12.46 -0.64
C GLU A 628 -24.06 11.84 0.15
N ALA A 629 -24.70 10.80 -0.37
CA ALA A 629 -25.81 10.15 0.30
C ALA A 629 -25.34 9.22 1.43
N HIS A 630 -26.16 9.14 2.48
CA HIS A 630 -26.03 8.11 3.49
C HIS A 630 -26.48 6.76 2.92
N LEU A 631 -25.70 5.70 3.15
CA LEU A 631 -26.12 4.36 2.77
C LEU A 631 -27.28 3.91 3.67
N TYR A 632 -28.47 3.82 3.11
CA TYR A 632 -29.65 3.39 3.85
C TYR A 632 -29.75 1.85 3.88
N ARG A 633 -29.92 1.29 5.05
CA ARG A 633 -30.13 -0.15 5.28
C ARG A 633 -30.60 -0.42 6.72
N VAL A 634 -31.03 -1.65 7.02
CA VAL A 634 -31.55 -2.02 8.35
C VAL A 634 -30.58 -1.70 9.49
N ASN A 635 -29.29 -1.91 9.27
CA ASN A 635 -28.27 -1.66 10.29
C ASN A 635 -27.93 -0.16 10.48
N HIS A 636 -28.40 0.72 9.58
CA HIS A 636 -28.25 2.16 9.79
C HIS A 636 -29.10 2.59 11.00
N PRO A 637 -28.63 3.53 11.86
CA PRO A 637 -29.39 3.99 13.03
C PRO A 637 -30.85 4.36 12.71
N LEU A 638 -31.08 5.05 11.58
CA LEU A 638 -32.41 5.37 11.10
C LEU A 638 -33.19 4.11 10.67
N GLY A 639 -32.55 3.21 9.91
CA GLY A 639 -33.21 1.96 9.46
C GLY A 639 -33.57 1.06 10.62
N SER A 640 -32.68 0.89 11.60
CA SER A 640 -32.94 0.15 12.83
C SER A 640 -34.08 0.77 13.65
N ALA A 641 -34.16 2.10 13.71
CA ALA A 641 -35.21 2.80 14.42
C ALA A 641 -36.58 2.63 13.72
N VAL A 642 -36.59 2.71 12.38
CA VAL A 642 -37.79 2.48 11.55
C VAL A 642 -38.33 1.05 11.68
N VAL A 643 -37.43 0.05 11.67
CA VAL A 643 -37.84 -1.36 11.77
C VAL A 643 -38.25 -1.75 13.20
N ALA A 644 -37.72 -1.07 14.21
CA ALA A 644 -38.09 -1.31 15.61
C ALA A 644 -39.43 -0.73 16.02
N ARG A 645 -40.03 0.14 15.20
CA ARG A 645 -41.35 0.74 15.40
C ARG A 645 -42.46 -0.10 14.77
#